data_2410781f4cb021dddba83ee2367e6fec
#
_entry.id   2410781f4cb021dddba83ee2367e6fec
#
_cell.length_a   1.000
_cell.length_b   1.000
_cell.length_c   1.000
_cell.angle_alpha   90.00
_cell.angle_beta   90.00
_cell.angle_gamma   90.00
#
_symmetry.space_group_name_H-M   'P 1'
#
loop_
_entity.id
_entity.type
_entity.pdbx_description
1 polymer ?
#
loop_
_entity_poly.entity_id
_entity_poly.type
_entity_poly.pdbx_seq_one_letter_code
_entity_poly.pdbx_strand_id
1 'polypeptide(L)'
;MSNWIKKALALALCLAMVLSLAACGGTETPTETAGTPAPSDEGSAGSGILESDEDIYMAAMGEFYDAYMAAFEAETLSERWALMAVAEAKFLESGVATPMYTAGGCYAMSRMPFRAGGYASWIGDRVYYDQMVLTNEIITTEDYEHLVDMWYELTGTGTYTQSAVDYLTEKGYTFTDTATTTFDRVGTTWDFLSDGDYHDDASFIDYLYQYDSEGVLQPHLATSYEVSEDGLTYTFYIREGVVWVDSQGRQVAELTADDWVAGLQHVADAGGSAVNMLLGVLDGLDAYVYGETTDFSTVGIKAIDDYTLQYTLTEECPYFMSMIADTCFTPMSRSYYLSQGGVFGIAEYDEAIAGNTYMYGTDQDHIAYCGPYLCTNVTDKNSINYIANESYWNAENVQIKAVNFIYDDGSDVTREYNDFTVNGVGTTMVLDTAQLEIAKEDGNFENYVHIAPNVTNIFMMWFNENRQVYANVPDGACVSSKTEEQKEVSRAALQNQHFRLALGYSIDRASYISQSLGEDLKYVCLRNSYVPGDFVSLEEDVTIDINGTPMTFEAGTFYGEIVQAQVTADGYPFKVWDEETHSSDGFDGWYNVENAMSELELAVAELQEMGYEVSAENPIVLDYPYSAYNETATNQAVVLKTCIEEALGGVVVLSLIECQDATENLNAWFNTNSGAEYNYDLGGLGGIGADFGDPETYLDGLLPYGDGFAIRKMGIW
;
A
#
# COMPACT_ATOMS: atom_id res chain seq x y z
N MET A 1 -16.36 -10.10 -21.78
CA MET A 1 -16.25 -11.44 -21.14
C MET A 1 -16.27 -11.16 -19.65
N SER A 2 -17.07 -11.87 -18.88
CA SER A 2 -17.22 -11.60 -17.44
C SER A 2 -15.89 -11.87 -16.72
N ASN A 3 -15.63 -11.15 -15.61
CA ASN A 3 -14.41 -11.31 -14.77
C ASN A 3 -14.17 -12.76 -14.36
N TRP A 4 -15.24 -13.56 -14.27
CA TRP A 4 -15.19 -14.99 -14.00
C TRP A 4 -14.40 -15.80 -15.04
N ILE A 5 -14.52 -15.49 -16.33
CA ILE A 5 -13.79 -16.18 -17.40
C ILE A 5 -12.29 -15.83 -17.36
N LYS A 6 -11.95 -14.60 -16.95
CA LYS A 6 -10.55 -14.15 -16.78
C LYS A 6 -9.88 -14.83 -15.57
N LYS A 7 -10.62 -14.96 -14.46
CA LYS A 7 -10.14 -15.65 -13.24
C LYS A 7 -9.97 -17.18 -13.48
N ALA A 8 -10.87 -17.80 -14.22
CA ALA A 8 -10.75 -19.21 -14.60
C ALA A 8 -9.56 -19.50 -15.55
N LEU A 9 -9.16 -18.52 -16.37
CA LEU A 9 -7.97 -18.65 -17.22
C LEU A 9 -6.68 -18.55 -16.41
N ALA A 10 -6.62 -17.68 -15.39
CA ALA A 10 -5.46 -17.58 -14.50
C ALA A 10 -5.24 -18.89 -13.71
N LEU A 11 -6.32 -19.45 -13.16
CA LEU A 11 -6.26 -20.74 -12.45
C LEU A 11 -5.84 -21.90 -13.36
N ALA A 12 -6.30 -21.92 -14.63
CA ALA A 12 -5.92 -22.92 -15.60
C ALA A 12 -4.44 -22.84 -16.00
N LEU A 13 -3.85 -21.63 -15.96
CA LEU A 13 -2.42 -21.41 -16.19
C LEU A 13 -1.58 -21.94 -15.00
N CYS A 14 -1.99 -21.64 -13.78
CA CYS A 14 -1.31 -22.15 -12.57
C CYS A 14 -1.34 -23.70 -12.50
N LEU A 15 -2.49 -24.33 -12.82
CA LEU A 15 -2.57 -25.79 -12.88
C LEU A 15 -1.72 -26.39 -14.02
N ALA A 16 -1.56 -25.69 -15.13
CA ALA A 16 -0.72 -26.14 -16.25
C ALA A 16 0.77 -26.10 -15.90
N MET A 17 1.23 -25.12 -15.12
CA MET A 17 2.62 -25.03 -14.63
C MET A 17 2.94 -26.14 -13.62
N VAL A 18 2.06 -26.43 -12.67
CA VAL A 18 2.23 -27.51 -11.70
C VAL A 18 2.19 -28.90 -12.37
N LEU A 19 1.38 -29.10 -13.43
CA LEU A 19 1.31 -30.35 -14.15
C LEU A 19 2.49 -30.57 -15.12
N SER A 20 3.18 -29.54 -15.57
CA SER A 20 4.38 -29.68 -16.41
C SER A 20 5.63 -30.10 -15.60
N LEU A 21 5.69 -29.80 -14.32
CA LEU A 21 6.74 -30.28 -13.40
C LEU A 21 6.54 -31.73 -12.96
N ALA A 22 5.31 -32.25 -12.98
CA ALA A 22 4.99 -33.63 -12.58
C ALA A 22 5.15 -34.69 -13.69
N ALA A 23 5.43 -34.30 -14.94
CA ALA A 23 5.48 -35.21 -16.10
C ALA A 23 6.88 -35.77 -16.44
N CYS A 24 7.94 -35.45 -15.69
CA CYS A 24 9.30 -35.97 -15.90
C CYS A 24 9.80 -36.88 -14.79
N GLY A 25 8.97 -37.82 -14.36
CA GLY A 25 9.35 -38.92 -13.45
C GLY A 25 9.22 -40.30 -14.08
N GLY A 26 10.20 -40.73 -14.84
CA GLY A 26 10.32 -42.11 -15.36
C GLY A 26 11.72 -42.67 -15.05
N THR A 27 11.74 -43.63 -14.17
CA THR A 27 12.89 -44.43 -13.71
C THR A 27 13.69 -45.10 -14.81
N GLU A 28 15.00 -44.94 -14.80
CA GLU A 28 16.01 -45.97 -15.03
C GLU A 28 17.41 -45.48 -14.68
N THR A 29 18.08 -46.09 -13.72
CA THR A 29 19.53 -46.06 -13.44
C THR A 29 20.20 -47.17 -14.26
N PRO A 30 21.52 -47.19 -14.61
CA PRO A 30 22.68 -46.51 -14.00
C PRO A 30 23.83 -46.08 -14.95
N THR A 31 24.84 -45.54 -14.36
CA THR A 31 26.30 -45.59 -14.58
C THR A 31 27.02 -44.29 -14.91
N GLU A 32 27.98 -44.01 -14.03
CA GLU A 32 28.98 -42.97 -14.02
C GLU A 32 29.67 -42.68 -15.35
N THR A 33 29.86 -41.37 -15.62
CA THR A 33 31.18 -40.84 -15.98
C THR A 33 31.17 -39.30 -15.80
N ALA A 34 32.14 -38.79 -15.04
CA ALA A 34 32.38 -37.39 -14.85
C ALA A 34 32.71 -36.69 -16.18
N GLY A 35 31.96 -35.64 -16.49
CA GLY A 35 32.26 -34.71 -17.57
C GLY A 35 31.81 -33.32 -17.14
N THR A 36 32.77 -32.40 -17.14
CA THR A 36 32.65 -30.98 -16.89
C THR A 36 31.39 -30.39 -17.55
N PRO A 37 30.56 -29.61 -16.86
CA PRO A 37 29.47 -28.88 -17.53
C PRO A 37 30.06 -27.84 -18.47
N ALA A 38 29.65 -27.88 -19.71
CA ALA A 38 29.81 -26.78 -20.65
C ALA A 38 28.88 -25.62 -20.23
N PRO A 39 29.23 -24.37 -20.51
CA PRO A 39 28.37 -23.24 -20.23
C PRO A 39 27.01 -23.43 -20.93
N SER A 40 25.94 -23.21 -20.20
CA SER A 40 24.59 -23.19 -20.70
C SER A 40 24.49 -22.19 -21.86
N ASP A 41 23.95 -22.64 -22.97
CA ASP A 41 23.58 -21.79 -24.10
C ASP A 41 22.74 -20.62 -23.55
N GLU A 42 23.22 -19.42 -23.80
CA GLU A 42 22.43 -18.20 -23.73
C GLU A 42 21.22 -18.39 -24.66
N GLY A 43 20.02 -18.44 -24.08
CA GLY A 43 18.79 -18.43 -24.84
C GLY A 43 18.79 -17.21 -25.73
N SER A 44 18.80 -17.40 -27.04
CA SER A 44 18.63 -16.35 -28.02
C SER A 44 17.30 -15.65 -27.74
N ALA A 45 17.35 -14.45 -27.16
CA ALA A 45 16.22 -13.55 -27.09
C ALA A 45 15.68 -13.38 -28.51
N GLY A 46 14.41 -13.67 -28.73
CA GLY A 46 13.74 -13.43 -29.99
C GLY A 46 13.82 -11.94 -30.31
N SER A 47 14.25 -11.57 -31.51
CA SER A 47 14.45 -10.20 -31.95
C SER A 47 13.12 -9.49 -32.26
N GLY A 48 12.20 -9.37 -31.31
CA GLY A 48 10.91 -8.73 -31.53
C GLY A 48 10.24 -8.26 -30.23
N ILE A 49 9.29 -7.35 -30.36
CA ILE A 49 8.44 -6.88 -29.26
C ILE A 49 7.62 -8.07 -28.73
N LEU A 50 7.59 -8.24 -27.42
CA LEU A 50 6.76 -9.24 -26.75
C LEU A 50 5.29 -8.81 -26.76
N GLU A 51 4.39 -9.77 -26.93
CA GLU A 51 2.96 -9.49 -27.14
C GLU A 51 2.07 -10.09 -26.02
N SER A 52 2.49 -11.19 -25.38
CA SER A 52 1.71 -11.78 -24.29
C SER A 52 2.13 -11.17 -22.94
N ASP A 53 1.16 -10.98 -22.04
CA ASP A 53 1.40 -10.47 -20.69
C ASP A 53 2.38 -11.37 -19.93
N GLU A 54 2.25 -12.70 -20.08
CA GLU A 54 3.13 -13.68 -19.45
C GLU A 54 4.58 -13.55 -19.94
N ASP A 55 4.80 -13.44 -21.27
CA ASP A 55 6.16 -13.30 -21.82
C ASP A 55 6.80 -11.96 -21.37
N ILE A 56 6.02 -10.87 -21.34
CA ILE A 56 6.48 -9.56 -20.86
C ILE A 56 6.86 -9.65 -19.39
N TYR A 57 5.98 -10.22 -18.57
CA TYR A 57 6.25 -10.38 -17.14
C TYR A 57 7.50 -11.21 -16.88
N MET A 58 7.59 -12.39 -17.48
CA MET A 58 8.73 -13.27 -17.24
C MET A 58 10.05 -12.70 -17.77
N ALA A 59 10.00 -11.93 -18.86
CA ALA A 59 11.19 -11.23 -19.37
C ALA A 59 11.66 -10.10 -18.43
N ALA A 60 10.73 -9.37 -17.79
CA ALA A 60 11.05 -8.24 -16.93
C ALA A 60 11.25 -8.65 -15.45
N MET A 61 10.40 -9.54 -14.93
CA MET A 61 10.22 -9.85 -13.51
C MET A 61 10.53 -11.32 -13.16
N GLY A 62 11.00 -12.13 -14.11
CA GLY A 62 11.24 -13.57 -13.85
C GLY A 62 12.23 -13.83 -12.72
N GLU A 63 13.31 -13.04 -12.62
CA GLU A 63 14.28 -13.15 -11.51
C GLU A 63 13.67 -12.75 -10.16
N PHE A 64 12.82 -11.72 -10.14
CA PHE A 64 12.03 -11.36 -8.96
C PHE A 64 11.12 -12.53 -8.55
N TYR A 65 10.35 -13.07 -9.50
CA TYR A 65 9.40 -14.15 -9.23
C TYR A 65 10.09 -15.37 -8.64
N ASP A 66 11.21 -15.81 -9.22
CA ASP A 66 11.98 -16.96 -8.73
C ASP A 66 12.54 -16.71 -7.32
N ALA A 67 13.06 -15.52 -7.04
CA ALA A 67 13.56 -15.14 -5.72
C ALA A 67 12.43 -15.02 -4.68
N TYR A 68 11.29 -14.45 -5.07
CA TYR A 68 10.10 -14.35 -4.21
C TYR A 68 9.59 -15.73 -3.83
N MET A 69 9.44 -16.65 -4.79
CA MET A 69 9.00 -18.02 -4.53
C MET A 69 9.96 -18.80 -3.64
N ALA A 70 11.26 -18.51 -3.72
CA ALA A 70 12.25 -19.13 -2.82
C ALA A 70 12.06 -18.74 -1.35
N ALA A 71 11.50 -17.56 -1.05
CA ALA A 71 11.24 -17.13 0.32
C ALA A 71 10.15 -17.96 1.03
N PHE A 72 9.29 -18.66 0.29
CA PHE A 72 8.30 -19.58 0.86
C PHE A 72 8.88 -20.94 1.27
N GLU A 73 10.11 -21.25 0.84
CA GLU A 73 10.83 -22.46 1.27
C GLU A 73 11.69 -22.23 2.53
N ALA A 74 11.68 -21.00 3.07
CA ALA A 74 12.48 -20.61 4.25
C ALA A 74 12.05 -21.40 5.50
N GLU A 75 13.04 -21.80 6.33
CA GLU A 75 12.79 -22.52 7.57
C GLU A 75 12.44 -21.59 8.74
N THR A 76 12.84 -20.29 8.65
CA THR A 76 12.61 -19.28 9.72
C THR A 76 12.12 -17.96 9.15
N LEU A 77 11.49 -17.15 9.98
CA LEU A 77 11.00 -15.83 9.61
C LEU A 77 12.15 -14.90 9.16
N SER A 78 13.28 -14.96 9.83
CA SER A 78 14.46 -14.18 9.46
C SER A 78 15.05 -14.62 8.11
N GLU A 79 15.07 -15.91 7.81
CA GLU A 79 15.48 -16.43 6.50
C GLU A 79 14.51 -15.98 5.40
N ARG A 80 13.20 -16.03 5.67
CA ARG A 80 12.16 -15.53 4.78
C ARG A 80 12.37 -14.04 4.45
N TRP A 81 12.57 -13.20 5.46
CA TRP A 81 12.80 -11.76 5.25
C TRP A 81 14.07 -11.50 4.45
N ALA A 82 15.13 -12.25 4.70
CA ALA A 82 16.38 -12.13 3.95
C ALA A 82 16.19 -12.52 2.47
N LEU A 83 15.41 -13.56 2.17
CA LEU A 83 15.08 -13.97 0.79
C LEU A 83 14.12 -13.00 0.11
N MET A 84 13.15 -12.42 0.84
CA MET A 84 12.30 -11.34 0.32
C MET A 84 13.12 -10.09 -0.04
N ALA A 85 14.17 -9.77 0.73
CA ALA A 85 15.09 -8.69 0.39
C ALA A 85 15.87 -8.95 -0.92
N VAL A 86 16.25 -10.21 -1.17
CA VAL A 86 16.82 -10.62 -2.46
C VAL A 86 15.80 -10.43 -3.59
N ALA A 87 14.53 -10.81 -3.36
CA ALA A 87 13.48 -10.63 -4.35
C ALA A 87 13.26 -9.14 -4.67
N GLU A 88 13.20 -8.26 -3.65
CA GLU A 88 13.10 -6.83 -3.89
C GLU A 88 14.30 -6.29 -4.70
N ALA A 89 15.53 -6.72 -4.40
CA ALA A 89 16.69 -6.33 -5.19
C ALA A 89 16.48 -6.66 -6.67
N LYS A 90 15.98 -7.86 -7.00
CA LYS A 90 15.67 -8.28 -8.38
C LYS A 90 14.56 -7.45 -9.02
N PHE A 91 13.54 -7.06 -8.25
CA PHE A 91 12.52 -6.11 -8.71
C PHE A 91 13.14 -4.75 -9.08
N LEU A 92 13.95 -4.17 -8.20
CA LEU A 92 14.59 -2.87 -8.44
C LEU A 92 15.55 -2.93 -9.65
N GLU A 93 16.32 -4.00 -9.77
CA GLU A 93 17.25 -4.28 -10.88
C GLU A 93 16.53 -4.42 -12.23
N SER A 94 15.30 -4.90 -12.25
CA SER A 94 14.49 -5.01 -13.47
C SER A 94 14.19 -3.66 -14.12
N GLY A 95 14.20 -2.59 -13.31
CA GLY A 95 13.92 -1.23 -13.73
C GLY A 95 12.47 -0.96 -14.16
N VAL A 96 11.51 -1.87 -13.92
CA VAL A 96 10.09 -1.70 -14.31
C VAL A 96 9.43 -0.52 -13.60
N ALA A 97 10.01 -0.10 -12.48
CA ALA A 97 9.63 1.11 -11.76
C ALA A 97 10.84 1.72 -11.06
N THR A 98 10.76 3.02 -10.77
CA THR A 98 11.78 3.74 -10.01
C THR A 98 11.17 4.25 -8.70
N PRO A 99 11.77 3.96 -7.53
CA PRO A 99 11.35 4.54 -6.27
C PRO A 99 11.43 6.07 -6.33
N MET A 100 10.39 6.76 -5.87
CA MET A 100 10.36 8.22 -5.91
C MET A 100 10.47 8.82 -4.51
N TYR A 101 9.44 8.67 -3.70
CA TYR A 101 9.36 9.29 -2.38
C TYR A 101 8.33 8.59 -1.50
N THR A 102 8.36 8.90 -0.21
CA THR A 102 7.33 8.55 0.78
C THR A 102 6.55 9.80 1.20
N ALA A 103 5.37 9.66 1.76
CA ALA A 103 4.71 10.77 2.44
C ALA A 103 5.46 11.13 3.74
N GLY A 104 5.27 12.35 4.24
CA GLY A 104 6.06 12.90 5.33
C GLY A 104 7.24 13.71 4.81
N GLY A 105 8.25 13.92 5.65
CA GLY A 105 9.40 14.76 5.33
C GLY A 105 9.06 16.21 4.98
N CYS A 106 7.88 16.67 5.38
CA CYS A 106 7.29 17.97 5.06
C CYS A 106 7.15 18.84 6.30
N TYR A 107 7.01 20.14 6.10
CA TYR A 107 6.69 21.05 7.20
C TYR A 107 5.27 20.83 7.71
N ALA A 108 5.11 20.69 9.02
CA ALA A 108 3.84 20.46 9.66
C ALA A 108 3.71 21.22 10.99
N MET A 109 2.48 21.40 11.45
CA MET A 109 2.13 21.82 12.81
C MET A 109 1.18 20.80 13.42
N SER A 110 1.28 20.50 14.71
CA SER A 110 0.45 19.50 15.35
C SER A 110 -0.16 19.98 16.67
N ARG A 111 -1.36 19.48 16.97
CA ARG A 111 -2.02 19.52 18.27
C ARG A 111 -1.96 18.17 18.96
N MET A 112 -1.50 17.16 18.26
CA MET A 112 -1.37 15.79 18.72
C MET A 112 0.10 15.52 19.03
N PRO A 113 0.44 14.94 20.20
CA PRO A 113 1.78 14.44 20.46
C PRO A 113 2.20 13.44 19.39
N PHE A 114 3.48 13.37 19.13
CA PHE A 114 4.00 12.41 18.15
C PHE A 114 3.46 10.99 18.42
N ARG A 115 2.81 10.39 17.42
CA ARG A 115 2.18 9.08 17.48
C ARG A 115 1.19 8.80 18.63
N ALA A 116 0.75 9.82 19.37
CA ALA A 116 -0.28 9.67 20.43
C ALA A 116 -1.71 9.83 19.88
N GLY A 117 -1.94 9.45 18.64
CA GLY A 117 -3.21 9.52 17.95
C GLY A 117 -3.77 8.18 17.53
N GLY A 118 -3.30 7.09 18.12
CA GLY A 118 -3.71 5.76 17.70
C GLY A 118 -3.24 5.42 16.28
N TYR A 119 -2.08 5.91 15.88
CA TYR A 119 -1.51 5.65 14.57
C TYR A 119 -0.60 4.42 14.67
N ALA A 120 -1.02 3.31 14.12
CA ALA A 120 -0.09 2.21 13.89
C ALA A 120 0.92 2.64 12.82
N SER A 121 2.20 2.47 13.08
CA SER A 121 3.25 2.99 12.22
C SER A 121 3.32 2.35 10.82
N TRP A 122 2.54 1.31 10.57
CA TRP A 122 2.60 0.53 9.34
C TRP A 122 1.28 -0.13 8.90
N ILE A 123 0.18 0.02 9.62
CA ILE A 123 -1.14 -0.42 9.17
C ILE A 123 -1.91 0.79 8.63
N GLY A 124 -1.88 1.01 7.33
CA GLY A 124 -2.74 1.91 6.62
C GLY A 124 -2.95 3.29 7.24
N ASP A 125 -3.88 4.05 6.71
CA ASP A 125 -4.19 5.41 7.17
C ASP A 125 -5.30 5.42 8.25
N ARG A 126 -5.37 4.39 9.12
CA ARG A 126 -6.42 4.28 10.13
C ARG A 126 -6.20 5.24 11.28
N VAL A 127 -7.24 5.97 11.62
CA VAL A 127 -7.23 6.93 12.73
C VAL A 127 -8.06 6.37 13.88
N TYR A 128 -7.42 6.14 15.02
CA TYR A 128 -8.07 5.64 16.26
C TYR A 128 -8.38 6.82 17.18
N TYR A 129 -9.51 7.50 16.95
CA TYR A 129 -9.93 8.63 17.78
C TYR A 129 -10.10 8.27 19.26
N ASP A 130 -10.47 7.03 19.57
CA ASP A 130 -10.66 6.55 20.93
C ASP A 130 -9.37 6.58 21.77
N GLN A 131 -8.22 6.39 21.15
CA GLN A 131 -6.89 6.44 21.78
C GLN A 131 -6.23 7.83 21.67
N MET A 132 -6.78 8.73 20.86
CA MET A 132 -6.14 9.99 20.49
C MET A 132 -6.02 10.95 21.67
N VAL A 133 -4.82 11.50 21.86
CA VAL A 133 -4.54 12.63 22.76
C VAL A 133 -4.47 13.91 21.94
N LEU A 134 -5.33 14.90 22.24
CA LEU A 134 -5.41 16.15 21.46
C LEU A 134 -5.36 17.36 22.40
N THR A 135 -4.46 18.30 22.14
CA THR A 135 -4.35 19.56 22.86
C THR A 135 -5.22 20.65 22.25
N ASN A 136 -5.66 21.62 23.07
CA ASN A 136 -6.33 22.81 22.57
C ASN A 136 -5.36 23.76 21.87
N GLU A 137 -4.11 23.78 22.31
CA GLU A 137 -3.03 24.60 21.77
C GLU A 137 -2.25 23.84 20.70
N ILE A 138 -1.62 24.53 19.75
CA ILE A 138 -0.63 23.95 18.85
C ILE A 138 0.63 23.65 19.69
N ILE A 139 1.18 22.46 19.56
CA ILE A 139 2.40 22.05 20.26
C ILE A 139 3.58 22.82 19.65
N THR A 140 4.44 23.40 20.50
CA THR A 140 5.62 24.10 20.02
C THR A 140 6.62 23.14 19.37
N THR A 141 7.45 23.65 18.45
CA THR A 141 8.50 22.85 17.80
C THR A 141 9.40 22.16 18.84
N GLU A 142 9.86 22.90 19.86
CA GLU A 142 10.71 22.36 20.95
C GLU A 142 10.03 21.20 21.70
N ASP A 143 8.75 21.38 22.05
CA ASP A 143 8.01 20.35 22.78
C ASP A 143 7.69 19.14 21.88
N TYR A 144 7.41 19.37 20.58
CA TYR A 144 7.16 18.29 19.63
C TYR A 144 8.42 17.42 19.38
N GLU A 145 9.57 18.06 19.17
CA GLU A 145 10.85 17.36 19.03
C GLU A 145 11.19 16.53 20.28
N HIS A 146 10.93 17.09 21.47
CA HIS A 146 11.09 16.33 22.72
C HIS A 146 10.15 15.12 22.80
N LEU A 147 8.91 15.25 22.32
CA LEU A 147 7.97 14.14 22.28
C LEU A 147 8.37 13.06 21.26
N VAL A 148 9.02 13.44 20.17
CA VAL A 148 9.64 12.48 19.23
C VAL A 148 10.75 11.69 19.93
N ASP A 149 11.69 12.37 20.59
CA ASP A 149 12.77 11.70 21.33
C ASP A 149 12.22 10.77 22.42
N MET A 150 11.21 11.24 23.17
CA MET A 150 10.54 10.46 24.21
C MET A 150 9.88 9.19 23.65
N TRP A 151 9.27 9.29 22.46
CA TRP A 151 8.67 8.12 21.82
C TRP A 151 9.71 7.04 21.50
N TYR A 152 10.84 7.42 20.89
CA TYR A 152 11.93 6.48 20.61
C TYR A 152 12.54 5.88 21.88
N GLU A 153 12.61 6.64 22.98
CA GLU A 153 13.12 6.11 24.28
C GLU A 153 12.14 5.13 24.94
N LEU A 154 10.82 5.32 24.75
CA LEU A 154 9.78 4.58 25.47
C LEU A 154 9.05 3.55 24.61
N THR A 155 9.34 3.46 23.32
CA THR A 155 8.73 2.47 22.40
C THR A 155 8.81 1.06 22.98
N GLY A 156 7.68 0.33 22.96
CA GLY A 156 7.55 -1.03 23.49
C GLY A 156 7.40 -1.13 25.00
N THR A 157 7.41 0.00 25.74
CA THR A 157 7.20 0.00 27.20
C THR A 157 5.73 0.12 27.60
N GLY A 158 4.84 0.57 26.70
CA GLY A 158 3.44 0.89 26.96
C GLY A 158 3.24 2.13 27.82
N THR A 159 4.26 3.00 27.98
CA THR A 159 4.21 4.15 28.88
C THR A 159 4.27 5.50 28.19
N TYR A 160 4.52 5.53 26.89
CA TYR A 160 4.75 6.77 26.14
C TYR A 160 3.54 7.72 26.21
N THR A 161 2.33 7.27 25.89
CA THR A 161 1.14 8.12 25.82
C THR A 161 0.90 8.85 27.14
N GLN A 162 1.00 8.16 28.27
CA GLN A 162 0.83 8.78 29.59
C GLN A 162 1.97 9.76 29.90
N SER A 163 3.20 9.42 29.54
CA SER A 163 4.37 10.29 29.74
C SER A 163 4.26 11.56 28.94
N ALA A 164 3.77 11.49 27.69
CA ALA A 164 3.51 12.65 26.82
C ALA A 164 2.43 13.56 27.42
N VAL A 165 1.34 12.99 27.95
CA VAL A 165 0.27 13.75 28.65
C VAL A 165 0.83 14.46 29.88
N ASP A 166 1.60 13.77 30.71
CA ASP A 166 2.20 14.33 31.91
C ASP A 166 3.16 15.48 31.58
N TYR A 167 4.03 15.30 30.60
CA TYR A 167 4.95 16.32 30.09
C TYR A 167 4.20 17.59 29.60
N LEU A 168 3.22 17.41 28.72
CA LEU A 168 2.44 18.53 28.18
C LEU A 168 1.64 19.24 29.26
N THR A 169 1.11 18.50 30.25
CA THR A 169 0.43 19.07 31.42
C THR A 169 1.38 19.96 32.25
N GLU A 170 2.61 19.51 32.49
CA GLU A 170 3.64 20.29 33.19
C GLU A 170 4.03 21.55 32.42
N LYS A 171 4.03 21.51 31.08
CA LYS A 171 4.26 22.66 30.19
C LYS A 171 3.06 23.63 30.12
N GLY A 172 1.90 23.21 30.62
CA GLY A 172 0.69 24.05 30.70
C GLY A 172 -0.27 23.91 29.53
N TYR A 173 -0.12 22.90 28.69
CA TYR A 173 -1.09 22.56 27.66
C TYR A 173 -2.39 22.04 28.28
N THR A 174 -3.49 22.28 27.57
CA THR A 174 -4.81 21.79 27.94
C THR A 174 -5.31 20.81 26.88
N PHE A 175 -6.17 19.86 27.29
CA PHE A 175 -6.63 18.79 26.40
C PHE A 175 -8.11 18.98 26.07
N THR A 176 -8.51 18.50 24.88
CA THR A 176 -9.90 18.44 24.43
C THR A 176 -10.36 16.99 24.31
N ASP A 177 -11.65 16.77 24.56
CA ASP A 177 -12.34 15.51 24.30
C ASP A 177 -13.16 15.54 23.00
N THR A 178 -12.96 16.57 22.17
CA THR A 178 -13.64 16.76 20.89
C THR A 178 -12.62 17.03 19.81
N ALA A 179 -12.59 16.16 18.80
CA ALA A 179 -11.84 16.39 17.57
C ALA A 179 -12.74 17.09 16.54
N THR A 180 -12.19 18.05 15.82
CA THR A 180 -12.83 18.61 14.63
C THR A 180 -11.84 18.49 13.48
N THR A 181 -12.27 17.95 12.34
CA THR A 181 -11.44 17.79 11.15
C THR A 181 -12.23 18.13 9.89
N THR A 182 -11.66 17.99 8.71
CA THR A 182 -12.32 18.27 7.44
C THR A 182 -12.63 17.01 6.67
N PHE A 183 -13.59 17.08 5.75
CA PHE A 183 -13.84 16.09 4.71
C PHE A 183 -14.17 16.80 3.39
N ASP A 184 -13.84 16.19 2.27
CA ASP A 184 -14.12 16.69 0.92
C ASP A 184 -15.24 15.94 0.21
N ARG A 185 -15.50 14.70 0.60
CA ARG A 185 -16.54 13.82 0.04
C ARG A 185 -17.13 12.88 1.09
N VAL A 186 -18.32 12.41 0.84
CA VAL A 186 -18.94 11.30 1.58
C VAL A 186 -18.65 10.01 0.81
N GLY A 187 -18.32 8.93 1.50
CA GLY A 187 -18.15 7.61 0.91
C GLY A 187 -19.42 7.12 0.20
N THR A 188 -19.27 6.24 -0.76
CA THR A 188 -20.37 5.71 -1.58
C THR A 188 -21.17 4.63 -0.88
N THR A 189 -20.58 3.96 0.09
CA THR A 189 -21.18 2.90 0.89
C THR A 189 -20.72 2.96 2.35
N TRP A 190 -21.52 2.37 3.24
CA TRP A 190 -21.21 2.11 4.65
C TRP A 190 -20.97 0.61 4.88
N ASP A 191 -20.97 -0.16 3.80
CA ASP A 191 -20.63 -1.57 3.80
C ASP A 191 -19.14 -1.73 3.49
N PHE A 192 -18.30 -1.47 4.49
CA PHE A 192 -16.85 -1.47 4.37
C PHE A 192 -16.23 -2.86 4.16
N LEU A 193 -17.02 -3.92 4.27
CA LEU A 193 -16.60 -5.27 3.87
C LEU A 193 -16.78 -5.51 2.37
N SER A 194 -17.70 -4.80 1.71
CA SER A 194 -17.96 -4.96 0.28
C SER A 194 -17.16 -4.00 -0.60
N ASP A 195 -16.81 -2.83 -0.09
CA ASP A 195 -16.13 -1.76 -0.85
C ASP A 195 -15.14 -1.01 0.04
N GLY A 196 -13.91 -0.86 -0.44
CA GLY A 196 -12.85 -0.15 0.26
C GLY A 196 -12.94 1.38 0.21
N ASP A 197 -13.92 1.99 -0.49
CA ASP A 197 -14.15 3.46 -0.50
C ASP A 197 -14.84 3.92 0.79
N TYR A 198 -14.36 3.42 1.93
CA TYR A 198 -15.00 3.62 3.20
C TYR A 198 -14.06 4.36 4.18
N HIS A 199 -14.65 5.20 5.02
CA HIS A 199 -13.95 6.00 6.00
C HIS A 199 -14.22 5.51 7.44
N ASP A 200 -13.17 5.36 8.24
CA ASP A 200 -13.26 5.17 9.68
C ASP A 200 -13.96 3.88 10.17
N ASP A 201 -13.80 2.75 9.49
CA ASP A 201 -14.31 1.46 9.94
C ASP A 201 -13.88 1.13 11.39
N ALA A 202 -12.62 1.43 11.75
CA ALA A 202 -12.10 1.32 13.11
C ALA A 202 -12.86 2.16 14.14
N SER A 203 -13.61 3.16 13.74
CA SER A 203 -14.47 3.95 14.62
C SER A 203 -15.78 3.26 14.97
N PHE A 204 -16.30 2.40 14.07
CA PHE A 204 -17.64 1.83 14.21
C PHE A 204 -17.66 0.35 14.56
N ILE A 205 -16.63 -0.38 14.13
CA ILE A 205 -16.45 -1.79 14.41
C ILE A 205 -15.13 -1.96 15.17
N ASP A 206 -15.12 -2.80 16.16
CA ASP A 206 -13.90 -3.16 16.88
C ASP A 206 -13.32 -4.46 16.31
N TYR A 207 -12.04 -4.69 16.53
CA TYR A 207 -11.25 -5.79 15.99
C TYR A 207 -11.01 -6.88 17.03
N LEU A 208 -10.52 -8.04 16.60
CA LEU A 208 -10.03 -9.07 17.55
C LEU A 208 -8.86 -8.54 18.38
N TYR A 209 -7.92 -7.91 17.70
CA TYR A 209 -6.75 -7.23 18.24
C TYR A 209 -6.58 -5.89 17.51
N GLN A 210 -5.95 -4.92 18.14
CA GLN A 210 -5.70 -3.60 17.56
C GLN A 210 -4.31 -3.12 17.99
N TYR A 211 -3.62 -2.36 17.11
CA TYR A 211 -2.34 -1.76 17.45
C TYR A 211 -2.54 -0.53 18.33
N ASP A 212 -1.67 -0.41 19.33
CA ASP A 212 -1.57 0.81 20.14
C ASP A 212 -0.66 1.86 19.47
N SER A 213 -0.51 3.02 20.10
CA SER A 213 0.34 4.12 19.62
C SER A 213 1.84 3.79 19.55
N GLU A 214 2.26 2.68 20.13
CA GLU A 214 3.64 2.18 20.07
C GLU A 214 3.83 1.07 19.03
N GLY A 215 2.75 0.71 18.27
CA GLY A 215 2.78 -0.34 17.27
C GLY A 215 2.71 -1.75 17.87
N VAL A 216 2.27 -1.89 19.12
CA VAL A 216 2.13 -3.17 19.79
C VAL A 216 0.69 -3.67 19.70
N LEU A 217 0.53 -4.92 19.25
CA LEU A 217 -0.77 -5.54 19.08
C LEU A 217 -1.42 -5.86 20.44
N GLN A 218 -2.55 -5.23 20.73
CA GLN A 218 -3.28 -5.34 22.00
C GLN A 218 -4.58 -6.13 21.85
N PRO A 219 -4.98 -6.94 22.87
CA PRO A 219 -6.27 -7.64 22.86
C PRO A 219 -7.45 -6.66 22.89
N HIS A 220 -8.41 -6.83 21.98
CA HIS A 220 -9.66 -6.05 21.93
C HIS A 220 -10.89 -6.95 22.11
N LEU A 221 -11.62 -7.30 21.02
CA LEU A 221 -12.77 -8.22 21.10
C LEU A 221 -12.34 -9.65 21.44
N ALA A 222 -11.13 -10.06 21.07
CA ALA A 222 -10.52 -11.26 21.66
C ALA A 222 -9.76 -10.91 22.94
N THR A 223 -9.88 -11.76 23.97
CA THR A 223 -9.15 -11.61 25.24
C THR A 223 -7.83 -12.36 25.24
N SER A 224 -7.70 -13.40 24.42
CA SER A 224 -6.51 -14.21 24.21
C SER A 224 -6.67 -15.07 22.98
N TYR A 225 -5.58 -15.71 22.55
CA TYR A 225 -5.59 -16.73 21.51
C TYR A 225 -4.62 -17.87 21.84
N GLU A 226 -4.81 -18.99 21.17
CA GLU A 226 -3.93 -20.17 21.19
C GLU A 226 -3.64 -20.59 19.76
N VAL A 227 -2.42 -21.11 19.51
CA VAL A 227 -1.99 -21.66 18.24
C VAL A 227 -1.72 -23.13 18.39
N SER A 228 -2.14 -23.97 17.44
CA SER A 228 -1.86 -25.41 17.44
C SER A 228 -0.36 -25.69 17.25
N GLU A 229 0.09 -26.89 17.62
CA GLU A 229 1.51 -27.29 17.54
C GLU A 229 2.07 -27.27 16.11
N ASP A 230 1.20 -27.39 15.10
CA ASP A 230 1.56 -27.34 13.67
C ASP A 230 1.46 -25.92 13.07
N GLY A 231 1.18 -24.90 13.87
CA GLY A 231 1.08 -23.52 13.40
C GLY A 231 -0.16 -23.19 12.55
N LEU A 232 -1.01 -24.18 12.25
CA LEU A 232 -2.09 -24.03 11.27
C LEU A 232 -3.42 -23.55 11.83
N THR A 233 -3.65 -23.71 13.15
CA THR A 233 -4.94 -23.39 13.74
C THR A 233 -4.80 -22.35 14.84
N TYR A 234 -5.47 -21.20 14.66
CA TYR A 234 -5.56 -20.13 15.62
C TYR A 234 -6.93 -20.13 16.26
N THR A 235 -6.99 -20.21 17.60
CA THR A 235 -8.23 -20.20 18.37
C THR A 235 -8.28 -18.95 19.23
N PHE A 236 -9.26 -18.08 18.96
CA PHE A 236 -9.47 -16.83 19.67
C PHE A 236 -10.61 -16.97 20.68
N TYR A 237 -10.41 -16.44 21.88
CA TYR A 237 -11.41 -16.38 22.96
C TYR A 237 -12.03 -14.99 22.99
N ILE A 238 -13.31 -14.92 22.60
CA ILE A 238 -14.05 -13.67 22.41
C ILE A 238 -14.54 -13.12 23.75
N ARG A 239 -14.56 -11.81 23.89
CA ARG A 239 -15.05 -11.09 25.06
C ARG A 239 -16.56 -11.26 25.20
N GLU A 240 -17.00 -11.78 26.34
CA GLU A 240 -18.42 -11.98 26.66
C GLU A 240 -19.10 -10.64 26.95
N GLY A 241 -20.39 -10.52 26.63
CA GLY A 241 -21.25 -9.39 26.99
C GLY A 241 -21.08 -8.15 26.10
N VAL A 242 -20.31 -8.23 25.03
CA VAL A 242 -20.26 -7.19 23.99
C VAL A 242 -21.58 -7.21 23.20
N VAL A 243 -22.08 -6.04 22.84
CA VAL A 243 -23.37 -5.91 22.17
C VAL A 243 -23.22 -5.11 20.88
N TRP A 244 -24.04 -5.45 19.91
CA TRP A 244 -24.31 -4.63 18.74
C TRP A 244 -25.40 -3.61 19.05
N VAL A 245 -25.18 -2.37 18.61
CA VAL A 245 -26.16 -1.30 18.72
C VAL A 245 -26.43 -0.67 17.34
N ASP A 246 -27.57 0.00 17.20
CA ASP A 246 -27.87 0.82 16.02
C ASP A 246 -27.26 2.24 16.15
N SER A 247 -27.41 3.08 15.14
CA SER A 247 -26.93 4.48 15.12
C SER A 247 -27.43 5.36 16.25
N GLN A 248 -28.46 4.91 17.00
CA GLN A 248 -29.06 5.58 18.15
C GLN A 248 -28.63 4.95 19.49
N GLY A 249 -27.68 4.01 19.47
CA GLY A 249 -27.17 3.32 20.66
C GLY A 249 -28.14 2.28 21.24
N ARG A 250 -29.17 1.86 20.52
CA ARG A 250 -30.09 0.82 20.98
C ARG A 250 -29.54 -0.55 20.67
N GLN A 251 -29.47 -1.43 21.66
CA GLN A 251 -29.02 -2.80 21.44
C GLN A 251 -29.88 -3.53 20.42
N VAL A 252 -29.25 -4.14 19.43
CA VAL A 252 -29.90 -4.91 18.34
C VAL A 252 -29.54 -6.40 18.40
N ALA A 253 -28.34 -6.73 18.92
CA ALA A 253 -27.89 -8.12 19.09
C ALA A 253 -26.84 -8.21 20.19
N GLU A 254 -26.48 -9.43 20.60
CA GLU A 254 -25.25 -9.76 21.32
C GLU A 254 -24.19 -10.17 20.31
N LEU A 255 -22.93 -9.80 20.55
CA LEU A 255 -21.81 -10.17 19.68
C LEU A 255 -21.37 -11.58 20.02
N THR A 256 -21.21 -12.41 19.00
CA THR A 256 -20.76 -13.80 19.11
C THR A 256 -19.71 -14.15 18.07
N ALA A 257 -18.99 -15.24 18.24
CA ALA A 257 -18.00 -15.75 17.29
C ALA A 257 -18.58 -16.00 15.88
N ASP A 258 -19.88 -16.26 15.76
CA ASP A 258 -20.58 -16.44 14.48
C ASP A 258 -20.63 -15.15 13.64
N ASP A 259 -20.45 -13.98 14.26
CA ASP A 259 -20.43 -12.69 13.55
C ASP A 259 -19.17 -12.52 12.70
N TRP A 260 -18.05 -13.13 13.07
CA TRP A 260 -16.84 -13.20 12.23
C TRP A 260 -17.02 -14.13 11.04
N VAL A 261 -17.67 -15.27 11.25
CA VAL A 261 -18.02 -16.20 10.16
C VAL A 261 -18.95 -15.50 9.17
N ALA A 262 -19.91 -14.70 9.67
CA ALA A 262 -20.80 -13.90 8.83
C ALA A 262 -20.05 -12.79 8.08
N GLY A 263 -19.11 -12.09 8.73
CA GLY A 263 -18.30 -11.04 8.11
C GLY A 263 -17.46 -11.56 6.96
N LEU A 264 -16.68 -12.62 7.20
CA LEU A 264 -15.86 -13.22 6.16
C LEU A 264 -16.69 -13.80 5.00
N GLN A 265 -17.82 -14.44 5.30
CA GLN A 265 -18.71 -14.91 4.22
C GLN A 265 -19.24 -13.74 3.40
N HIS A 266 -19.63 -12.66 4.05
CA HIS A 266 -20.17 -11.49 3.36
C HIS A 266 -19.13 -10.83 2.44
N VAL A 267 -17.89 -10.61 2.90
CA VAL A 267 -16.83 -10.03 2.05
C VAL A 267 -16.52 -10.92 0.86
N ALA A 268 -16.54 -12.26 1.04
CA ALA A 268 -16.34 -13.21 -0.04
C ALA A 268 -17.53 -13.20 -1.04
N ASP A 269 -18.77 -13.16 -0.54
CA ASP A 269 -19.99 -13.12 -1.36
C ASP A 269 -20.10 -11.83 -2.19
N ALA A 270 -19.72 -10.70 -1.58
CA ALA A 270 -19.73 -9.39 -2.23
C ALA A 270 -18.55 -9.20 -3.22
N GLY A 271 -17.52 -10.04 -3.15
CA GLY A 271 -16.28 -9.87 -3.93
C GLY A 271 -15.51 -8.62 -3.50
N GLY A 272 -15.59 -8.26 -2.22
CA GLY A 272 -14.88 -7.13 -1.64
C GLY A 272 -13.36 -7.32 -1.73
N SER A 273 -12.62 -6.23 -1.99
CA SER A 273 -11.15 -6.27 -2.16
C SER A 273 -10.41 -6.78 -0.92
N ALA A 274 -10.96 -6.55 0.26
CA ALA A 274 -10.40 -7.01 1.54
C ALA A 274 -10.19 -8.54 1.60
N VAL A 275 -10.96 -9.34 0.84
CA VAL A 275 -10.77 -10.81 0.84
C VAL A 275 -9.46 -11.23 0.21
N ASN A 276 -8.85 -10.40 -0.64
CA ASN A 276 -7.65 -10.75 -1.39
C ASN A 276 -6.46 -11.05 -0.45
N MET A 277 -6.35 -10.34 0.67
CA MET A 277 -5.33 -10.60 1.70
C MET A 277 -5.40 -12.02 2.29
N LEU A 278 -6.56 -12.67 2.25
CA LEU A 278 -6.79 -14.00 2.84
C LEU A 278 -6.73 -15.14 1.82
N LEU A 279 -6.65 -14.82 0.52
CA LEU A 279 -6.49 -15.84 -0.54
C LEU A 279 -5.11 -16.48 -0.42
N GLY A 280 -5.08 -17.81 -0.49
CA GLY A 280 -3.87 -18.61 -0.21
C GLY A 280 -3.59 -18.82 1.27
N VAL A 281 -4.09 -17.97 2.16
CA VAL A 281 -3.86 -18.02 3.62
C VAL A 281 -4.88 -18.89 4.33
N LEU A 282 -6.18 -18.66 4.11
CA LEU A 282 -7.24 -19.43 4.78
C LEU A 282 -7.63 -20.69 4.01
N ASP A 283 -7.61 -21.85 4.68
CA ASP A 283 -8.00 -23.13 4.10
C ASP A 283 -9.40 -23.05 3.45
N GLY A 284 -9.50 -23.47 2.19
CA GLY A 284 -10.73 -23.55 1.41
C GLY A 284 -11.36 -22.23 0.97
N LEU A 285 -10.78 -21.05 1.30
CA LEU A 285 -11.34 -19.75 0.91
C LEU A 285 -11.26 -19.54 -0.60
N ASP A 286 -10.13 -19.86 -1.24
CA ASP A 286 -9.94 -19.77 -2.68
C ASP A 286 -10.99 -20.57 -3.45
N ALA A 287 -11.22 -21.81 -3.05
CA ALA A 287 -12.22 -22.67 -3.67
C ALA A 287 -13.64 -22.06 -3.61
N TYR A 288 -13.96 -21.35 -2.53
CA TYR A 288 -15.23 -20.65 -2.39
C TYR A 288 -15.29 -19.39 -3.27
N VAL A 289 -14.30 -18.52 -3.19
CA VAL A 289 -14.25 -17.25 -3.91
C VAL A 289 -14.21 -17.46 -5.43
N TYR A 290 -13.47 -18.48 -5.89
CA TYR A 290 -13.39 -18.79 -7.32
C TYR A 290 -14.53 -19.70 -7.82
N GLY A 291 -15.48 -20.06 -6.94
CA GLY A 291 -16.70 -20.77 -7.32
C GLY A 291 -16.50 -22.28 -7.59
N GLU A 292 -15.45 -22.89 -7.09
CA GLU A 292 -15.26 -24.34 -7.10
C GLU A 292 -16.21 -25.04 -6.12
N THR A 293 -16.58 -24.36 -5.05
CA THR A 293 -17.63 -24.76 -4.10
C THR A 293 -18.55 -23.59 -3.78
N THR A 294 -19.80 -23.89 -3.42
CA THR A 294 -20.76 -22.93 -2.86
C THR A 294 -21.00 -23.15 -1.37
N ASP A 295 -20.30 -24.11 -0.76
CA ASP A 295 -20.45 -24.47 0.65
C ASP A 295 -19.40 -23.74 1.49
N PHE A 296 -19.76 -22.58 2.04
CA PHE A 296 -18.88 -21.78 2.91
C PHE A 296 -18.41 -22.53 4.15
N SER A 297 -19.11 -23.59 4.60
CA SER A 297 -18.69 -24.39 5.74
C SER A 297 -17.36 -25.14 5.54
N THR A 298 -16.86 -25.18 4.29
CA THR A 298 -15.55 -25.74 3.93
C THR A 298 -14.40 -24.76 4.14
N VAL A 299 -14.70 -23.46 4.35
CA VAL A 299 -13.71 -22.42 4.61
C VAL A 299 -13.16 -22.54 6.04
N GLY A 300 -11.88 -22.26 6.20
CA GLY A 300 -11.13 -22.38 7.44
C GLY A 300 -11.48 -21.35 8.52
N ILE A 301 -12.77 -20.98 8.68
CA ILE A 301 -13.26 -20.15 9.77
C ILE A 301 -14.46 -20.82 10.44
N LYS A 302 -14.48 -20.89 11.80
CA LYS A 302 -15.56 -21.55 12.53
C LYS A 302 -15.82 -20.89 13.89
N ALA A 303 -17.10 -20.66 14.20
CA ALA A 303 -17.54 -20.47 15.57
C ALA A 303 -17.68 -21.86 16.24
N ILE A 304 -16.80 -22.17 17.18
CA ILE A 304 -16.82 -23.43 17.94
C ILE A 304 -17.94 -23.40 18.96
N ASP A 305 -18.12 -22.25 19.59
CA ASP A 305 -19.26 -21.88 20.44
C ASP A 305 -19.44 -20.35 20.36
N ASP A 306 -20.34 -19.77 21.16
CA ASP A 306 -20.69 -18.35 21.10
C ASP A 306 -19.48 -17.42 21.32
N TYR A 307 -18.43 -17.89 22.00
CA TYR A 307 -17.28 -17.07 22.37
C TYR A 307 -15.91 -17.70 22.01
N THR A 308 -15.91 -18.71 21.15
CA THR A 308 -14.69 -19.36 20.66
C THR A 308 -14.69 -19.35 19.13
N LEU A 309 -13.80 -18.54 18.56
CA LEU A 309 -13.59 -18.43 17.11
C LEU A 309 -12.31 -19.16 16.72
N GLN A 310 -12.34 -19.88 15.62
CA GLN A 310 -11.19 -20.61 15.12
C GLN A 310 -10.95 -20.30 13.64
N TYR A 311 -9.69 -19.98 13.31
CA TYR A 311 -9.17 -19.92 11.94
C TYR A 311 -8.27 -21.11 11.68
N THR A 312 -8.34 -21.68 10.47
CA THR A 312 -7.46 -22.73 9.99
C THR A 312 -6.77 -22.26 8.70
N LEU A 313 -5.45 -22.25 8.70
CA LEU A 313 -4.64 -21.78 7.59
C LEU A 313 -4.33 -22.91 6.61
N THR A 314 -4.03 -22.55 5.37
CA THR A 314 -3.57 -23.48 4.31
C THR A 314 -2.17 -23.99 4.62
N GLU A 315 -1.31 -23.12 5.11
CA GLU A 315 0.07 -23.40 5.53
C GLU A 315 0.46 -22.52 6.72
N GLU A 316 1.62 -22.73 7.30
CA GLU A 316 2.11 -21.92 8.41
C GLU A 316 2.35 -20.48 7.95
N CYS A 317 1.69 -19.52 8.61
CA CYS A 317 1.81 -18.08 8.34
C CYS A 317 2.34 -17.37 9.59
N PRO A 318 3.66 -17.15 9.71
CA PRO A 318 4.27 -16.59 10.93
C PRO A 318 3.78 -15.16 11.24
N TYR A 319 3.36 -14.41 10.24
CA TYR A 319 2.87 -13.04 10.35
C TYR A 319 1.34 -12.93 10.47
N PHE A 320 0.60 -14.05 10.56
CA PHE A 320 -0.88 -14.06 10.62
C PHE A 320 -1.44 -13.11 11.69
N MET A 321 -0.81 -13.05 12.86
CA MET A 321 -1.25 -12.14 13.92
C MET A 321 -1.07 -10.66 13.58
N SER A 322 -0.19 -10.29 12.66
CA SER A 322 -0.07 -8.90 12.19
C SER A 322 -1.19 -8.52 11.23
N MET A 323 -1.78 -9.48 10.53
CA MET A 323 -2.93 -9.27 9.63
C MET A 323 -4.24 -9.08 10.39
N ILE A 324 -4.35 -9.57 11.63
CA ILE A 324 -5.61 -9.71 12.36
C ILE A 324 -6.30 -8.38 12.70
N ALA A 325 -5.60 -7.27 12.58
CA ALA A 325 -6.13 -5.92 12.76
C ALA A 325 -6.67 -5.30 11.45
N ASP A 326 -6.75 -6.09 10.37
CA ASP A 326 -7.31 -5.61 9.10
C ASP A 326 -8.83 -5.78 9.01
N THR A 327 -9.46 -4.99 8.13
CA THR A 327 -10.91 -4.94 7.90
C THR A 327 -11.52 -6.30 7.58
N CYS A 328 -10.81 -7.18 6.85
CA CYS A 328 -11.29 -8.52 6.51
C CYS A 328 -11.46 -9.45 7.73
N PHE A 329 -10.89 -9.09 8.88
CA PHE A 329 -11.05 -9.78 10.15
C PHE A 329 -12.09 -9.14 11.08
N THR A 330 -12.89 -8.18 10.61
CA THR A 330 -13.93 -7.55 11.43
C THR A 330 -15.19 -8.42 11.49
N PRO A 331 -15.92 -8.39 12.62
CA PRO A 331 -17.21 -9.05 12.71
C PRO A 331 -18.31 -8.24 12.03
N MET A 332 -19.36 -8.93 11.59
CA MET A 332 -20.61 -8.33 11.09
C MET A 332 -21.78 -8.99 11.80
N SER A 333 -22.68 -8.19 12.43
CA SER A 333 -23.85 -8.76 13.09
C SER A 333 -24.72 -9.55 12.11
N ARG A 334 -24.64 -10.88 12.15
CA ARG A 334 -25.43 -11.78 11.27
C ARG A 334 -26.92 -11.46 11.32
N SER A 335 -27.45 -11.29 12.51
CA SER A 335 -28.90 -11.05 12.68
C SER A 335 -29.33 -9.69 12.17
N TYR A 336 -28.53 -8.66 12.36
CA TYR A 336 -28.81 -7.32 11.84
C TYR A 336 -28.68 -7.29 10.30
N TYR A 337 -27.60 -7.85 9.75
CA TYR A 337 -27.39 -7.99 8.32
C TYR A 337 -28.60 -8.63 7.61
N LEU A 338 -29.08 -9.78 8.11
CA LEU A 338 -30.26 -10.43 7.57
C LEU A 338 -31.53 -9.56 7.69
N SER A 339 -31.66 -8.76 8.77
CA SER A 339 -32.79 -7.83 8.96
C SER A 339 -32.80 -6.68 7.95
N GLN A 340 -31.62 -6.32 7.39
CA GLN A 340 -31.45 -5.29 6.39
C GLN A 340 -31.53 -5.84 4.94
N GLY A 341 -32.03 -7.05 4.77
CA GLY A 341 -32.16 -7.70 3.46
C GLY A 341 -30.88 -8.38 2.97
N GLY A 342 -29.87 -8.50 3.85
CA GLY A 342 -28.66 -9.27 3.59
C GLY A 342 -28.96 -10.75 3.39
N VAL A 343 -28.17 -11.39 2.56
CA VAL A 343 -28.24 -12.82 2.22
C VAL A 343 -26.82 -13.39 2.14
N PHE A 344 -26.68 -14.69 2.25
CA PHE A 344 -25.39 -15.37 2.12
C PHE A 344 -25.39 -16.27 0.88
N GLY A 345 -24.25 -16.30 0.19
CA GLY A 345 -24.02 -16.99 -1.08
C GLY A 345 -23.83 -15.98 -2.22
N ILE A 346 -22.79 -16.16 -3.04
CA ILE A 346 -22.42 -15.22 -4.13
C ILE A 346 -23.60 -14.96 -5.07
N ALA A 347 -24.33 -16.00 -5.49
CA ALA A 347 -25.45 -15.84 -6.41
C ALA A 347 -26.66 -15.16 -5.74
N GLU A 348 -26.94 -15.46 -4.49
CA GLU A 348 -28.01 -14.87 -3.69
C GLU A 348 -27.74 -13.39 -3.40
N TYR A 349 -26.46 -13.02 -3.14
CA TYR A 349 -26.04 -11.64 -2.98
C TYR A 349 -26.26 -10.83 -4.27
N ASP A 350 -25.83 -11.33 -5.42
CA ASP A 350 -26.04 -10.71 -6.72
C ASP A 350 -27.54 -10.49 -7.00
N GLU A 351 -28.39 -11.48 -6.67
CA GLU A 351 -29.86 -11.37 -6.83
C GLU A 351 -30.45 -10.30 -5.89
N ALA A 352 -29.99 -10.20 -4.65
CA ALA A 352 -30.47 -9.21 -3.68
C ALA A 352 -30.12 -7.78 -4.12
N ILE A 353 -28.89 -7.56 -4.58
CA ILE A 353 -28.45 -6.27 -5.14
C ILE A 353 -29.29 -5.93 -6.38
N ALA A 354 -29.41 -6.84 -7.35
CA ALA A 354 -30.20 -6.62 -8.57
C ALA A 354 -31.69 -6.41 -8.28
N GLY A 355 -32.23 -7.05 -7.24
CA GLY A 355 -33.62 -6.95 -6.79
C GLY A 355 -33.89 -5.69 -5.98
N ASN A 356 -32.90 -4.90 -5.63
CA ASN A 356 -33.02 -3.69 -4.81
C ASN A 356 -33.69 -3.96 -3.43
N THR A 357 -33.35 -5.12 -2.83
CA THR A 357 -33.85 -5.55 -1.52
C THR A 357 -32.80 -5.44 -0.43
N TYR A 358 -31.57 -5.23 -0.83
CA TYR A 358 -30.40 -5.08 0.04
C TYR A 358 -30.30 -3.64 0.54
N MET A 359 -30.35 -3.47 1.85
CA MET A 359 -30.28 -2.16 2.51
C MET A 359 -29.06 -2.00 3.42
N TYR A 360 -28.34 -3.09 3.73
CA TYR A 360 -27.14 -3.02 4.59
C TYR A 360 -26.10 -2.10 3.95
N GLY A 361 -25.52 -1.22 4.74
CA GLY A 361 -24.49 -0.30 4.27
C GLY A 361 -24.94 0.85 3.37
N THR A 362 -26.25 1.01 3.09
CA THR A 362 -26.73 2.13 2.24
C THR A 362 -26.60 3.49 2.90
N ASP A 363 -26.57 3.53 4.21
CA ASP A 363 -26.29 4.71 5.04
C ASP A 363 -25.95 4.30 6.48
N GLN A 364 -25.60 5.27 7.34
CA GLN A 364 -25.22 5.05 8.74
C GLN A 364 -26.32 4.42 9.62
N ASP A 365 -27.57 4.46 9.21
CA ASP A 365 -28.70 3.86 9.94
C ASP A 365 -28.92 2.38 9.55
N HIS A 366 -28.24 1.90 8.52
CA HIS A 366 -28.36 0.54 7.99
C HIS A 366 -27.11 -0.32 8.27
N ILE A 367 -26.26 0.07 9.23
CA ILE A 367 -25.21 -0.76 9.81
C ILE A 367 -25.44 -0.94 11.31
N ALA A 368 -24.81 -1.96 11.90
CA ALA A 368 -24.74 -2.12 13.36
C ALA A 368 -23.32 -1.78 13.83
N TYR A 369 -23.23 -1.27 15.05
CA TYR A 369 -22.02 -0.73 15.66
C TYR A 369 -21.60 -1.58 16.86
N CYS A 370 -20.33 -1.92 16.98
CA CYS A 370 -19.75 -2.50 18.21
C CYS A 370 -18.44 -1.79 18.62
N GLY A 371 -17.99 -0.83 17.82
CA GLY A 371 -16.80 -0.02 18.07
C GLY A 371 -17.04 1.19 18.97
N PRO A 372 -16.01 2.05 19.14
CA PRO A 372 -16.02 3.16 20.07
C PRO A 372 -16.99 4.30 19.72
N TYR A 373 -17.48 4.40 18.48
CA TYR A 373 -18.33 5.52 18.04
C TYR A 373 -19.61 5.07 17.35
N LEU A 374 -20.58 6.01 17.33
CA LEU A 374 -21.80 5.97 16.52
C LEU A 374 -21.79 7.16 15.59
N CYS A 375 -22.12 6.95 14.32
CA CYS A 375 -22.37 8.05 13.38
C CYS A 375 -23.79 8.54 13.54
N THR A 376 -23.95 9.80 13.93
CA THR A 376 -25.26 10.41 14.23
C THR A 376 -25.79 11.34 13.17
N ASN A 377 -24.92 11.79 12.26
CA ASN A 377 -25.29 12.69 11.17
C ASN A 377 -24.32 12.54 10.00
N VAL A 378 -24.89 12.46 8.81
CA VAL A 378 -24.17 12.61 7.54
C VAL A 378 -24.94 13.58 6.68
N THR A 379 -24.33 14.71 6.35
CA THR A 379 -24.89 15.71 5.46
C THR A 379 -23.84 16.12 4.44
N ASP A 380 -23.99 15.64 3.21
CA ASP A 380 -23.06 15.92 2.11
C ASP A 380 -22.78 17.41 1.98
N LYS A 381 -21.49 17.74 1.76
CA LYS A 381 -20.97 19.12 1.66
C LYS A 381 -21.32 20.02 2.85
N ASN A 382 -21.51 19.45 4.01
CA ASN A 382 -21.82 20.21 5.23
C ASN A 382 -21.11 19.61 6.45
N SER A 383 -21.56 18.45 6.99
CA SER A 383 -21.01 17.89 8.23
C SER A 383 -21.25 16.38 8.36
N ILE A 384 -20.29 15.71 9.01
CA ILE A 384 -20.43 14.35 9.53
C ILE A 384 -20.12 14.41 11.03
N ASN A 385 -20.88 13.68 11.87
CA ASN A 385 -20.70 13.74 13.31
C ASN A 385 -20.71 12.35 13.94
N TYR A 386 -19.68 12.04 14.72
CA TYR A 386 -19.58 10.85 15.55
C TYR A 386 -19.69 11.24 17.02
N ILE A 387 -20.28 10.36 17.81
CA ILE A 387 -20.31 10.45 19.28
C ILE A 387 -19.82 9.13 19.87
N ALA A 388 -19.19 9.18 21.03
CA ALA A 388 -18.75 7.99 21.74
C ALA A 388 -19.93 7.04 22.00
N ASN A 389 -19.72 5.76 21.73
CA ASN A 389 -20.69 4.69 21.98
C ASN A 389 -20.65 4.28 23.46
N GLU A 390 -21.68 4.65 24.22
CA GLU A 390 -21.75 4.31 25.65
C GLU A 390 -21.87 2.80 25.91
N SER A 391 -22.22 2.01 24.88
CA SER A 391 -22.32 0.55 24.93
C SER A 391 -21.03 -0.16 24.53
N TYR A 392 -20.01 0.59 24.10
CA TYR A 392 -18.70 0.03 23.77
C TYR A 392 -18.07 -0.61 25.03
N TRP A 393 -17.48 -1.80 24.88
CA TRP A 393 -16.92 -2.52 26.02
C TRP A 393 -15.84 -1.74 26.78
N ASN A 394 -15.12 -0.84 26.08
CA ASN A 394 -14.04 -0.01 26.62
C ASN A 394 -14.42 1.48 26.69
N ALA A 395 -15.70 1.83 26.77
CA ALA A 395 -16.23 3.18 26.70
C ALA A 395 -15.62 4.17 27.71
N GLU A 396 -15.19 3.66 28.89
CA GLU A 396 -14.57 4.50 29.93
C GLU A 396 -13.17 5.02 29.52
N ASN A 397 -12.47 4.34 28.61
CA ASN A 397 -11.14 4.69 28.15
C ASN A 397 -11.12 5.47 26.81
N VAL A 398 -12.25 5.67 26.15
CA VAL A 398 -12.36 6.50 24.94
C VAL A 398 -11.97 7.93 25.28
N GLN A 399 -10.91 8.46 24.67
CA GLN A 399 -10.36 9.79 24.97
C GLN A 399 -11.19 10.89 24.31
N ILE A 400 -11.39 10.82 23.00
CA ILE A 400 -12.21 11.76 22.24
C ILE A 400 -13.67 11.32 22.31
N LYS A 401 -14.56 12.17 22.86
CA LYS A 401 -15.99 11.84 23.02
C LYS A 401 -16.86 12.22 21.84
N ALA A 402 -16.35 13.14 20.98
CA ALA A 402 -17.03 13.55 19.76
C ALA A 402 -16.04 13.85 18.65
N VAL A 403 -16.38 13.43 17.43
CA VAL A 403 -15.62 13.79 16.21
C VAL A 403 -16.56 14.53 15.27
N ASN A 404 -16.16 15.73 14.87
CA ASN A 404 -16.93 16.59 13.97
C ASN A 404 -16.13 16.79 12.68
N PHE A 405 -16.70 16.38 11.57
CA PHE A 405 -16.14 16.66 10.26
C PHE A 405 -16.90 17.84 9.64
N ILE A 406 -16.18 18.84 9.15
CA ILE A 406 -16.71 19.98 8.43
C ILE A 406 -16.27 19.91 6.97
N TYR A 407 -17.17 20.30 6.06
CA TYR A 407 -16.84 20.26 4.64
C TYR A 407 -15.80 21.29 4.26
N ASP A 408 -14.76 20.84 3.58
CA ASP A 408 -13.75 21.66 2.93
C ASP A 408 -13.37 21.02 1.59
N ASP A 409 -13.39 21.81 0.51
CA ASP A 409 -13.03 21.37 -0.84
C ASP A 409 -11.57 21.67 -1.21
N GLY A 410 -10.76 22.14 -0.23
CA GLY A 410 -9.35 22.46 -0.42
C GLY A 410 -9.07 23.66 -1.32
N SER A 411 -10.10 24.45 -1.67
CA SER A 411 -9.96 25.57 -2.61
C SER A 411 -9.42 26.85 -1.97
N ASP A 412 -9.43 26.97 -0.63
CA ASP A 412 -9.01 28.14 0.13
C ASP A 412 -7.95 27.80 1.19
N VAL A 413 -6.70 27.76 0.78
CA VAL A 413 -5.55 27.46 1.66
C VAL A 413 -5.41 28.42 2.85
N THR A 414 -5.89 29.66 2.70
CA THR A 414 -5.90 30.65 3.81
C THR A 414 -6.95 30.28 4.85
N ARG A 415 -8.11 29.80 4.41
CA ARG A 415 -9.16 29.28 5.29
C ARG A 415 -8.65 28.09 6.07
N GLU A 416 -8.09 27.08 5.40
CA GLU A 416 -7.53 25.88 6.04
C GLU A 416 -6.50 26.24 7.11
N TYR A 417 -5.56 27.14 6.79
CA TYR A 417 -4.56 27.61 7.73
C TYR A 417 -5.18 28.29 8.97
N ASN A 418 -6.18 29.15 8.78
CA ASN A 418 -6.89 29.80 9.88
C ASN A 418 -7.77 28.83 10.67
N ASP A 419 -8.39 27.86 10.02
CA ASP A 419 -9.18 26.83 10.68
C ASP A 419 -8.29 26.01 11.60
N PHE A 420 -7.08 25.63 11.19
CA PHE A 420 -6.13 24.95 12.05
C PHE A 420 -5.59 25.88 13.16
N THR A 421 -5.05 27.04 12.83
CA THR A 421 -4.29 27.87 13.78
C THR A 421 -5.18 28.63 14.77
N VAL A 422 -6.42 28.97 14.39
CA VAL A 422 -7.33 29.83 15.19
C VAL A 422 -8.56 29.06 15.67
N ASN A 423 -9.16 28.21 14.81
CA ASN A 423 -10.44 27.60 15.08
C ASN A 423 -10.31 26.17 15.67
N GLY A 424 -9.11 25.60 15.70
CA GLY A 424 -8.84 24.28 16.27
C GLY A 424 -9.33 23.13 15.40
N VAL A 425 -9.41 23.32 14.10
CA VAL A 425 -9.76 22.29 13.13
C VAL A 425 -8.49 21.53 12.71
N GLY A 426 -8.54 20.24 12.71
CA GLY A 426 -7.39 19.36 12.39
C GLY A 426 -6.57 18.97 13.62
N THR A 427 -6.02 17.78 13.55
CA THR A 427 -5.08 17.23 14.56
C THR A 427 -3.64 17.59 14.21
N THR A 428 -3.31 17.49 12.95
CA THR A 428 -2.03 17.88 12.33
C THR A 428 -2.33 18.58 11.02
N MET A 429 -1.54 19.58 10.69
CA MET A 429 -1.60 20.32 9.42
C MET A 429 -0.26 20.23 8.72
N VAL A 430 -0.24 19.63 7.55
CA VAL A 430 0.87 19.70 6.60
C VAL A 430 0.79 21.06 5.87
N LEU A 431 1.90 21.75 5.78
CA LEU A 431 1.97 23.07 5.16
C LEU A 431 2.40 22.96 3.69
N ASP A 432 1.57 23.44 2.80
CA ASP A 432 1.98 23.71 1.43
C ASP A 432 2.89 24.97 1.34
N THR A 433 3.37 25.28 0.15
CA THR A 433 4.27 26.42 -0.05
C THR A 433 3.60 27.76 0.31
N ALA A 434 2.30 27.91 0.04
CA ALA A 434 1.57 29.15 0.34
C ALA A 434 1.29 29.29 1.84
N GLN A 435 0.90 28.22 2.49
CA GLN A 435 0.68 28.15 3.95
C GLN A 435 1.98 28.33 4.72
N LEU A 436 3.10 27.84 4.19
CA LEU A 436 4.44 28.04 4.76
C LEU A 436 4.83 29.54 4.76
N GLU A 437 4.54 30.25 3.68
CA GLU A 437 4.79 31.70 3.64
C GLU A 437 3.91 32.46 4.64
N ILE A 438 2.63 32.07 4.80
CA ILE A 438 1.75 32.64 5.83
C ILE A 438 2.34 32.39 7.24
N ALA A 439 2.80 31.14 7.51
CA ALA A 439 3.39 30.79 8.80
C ALA A 439 4.66 31.59 9.10
N LYS A 440 5.49 31.91 8.09
CA LYS A 440 6.66 32.77 8.22
C LYS A 440 6.27 34.25 8.50
N GLU A 441 5.23 34.75 7.83
CA GLU A 441 4.77 36.14 7.99
C GLU A 441 4.13 36.40 9.35
N ASP A 442 3.38 35.46 9.92
CA ASP A 442 2.71 35.59 11.21
C ASP A 442 3.54 35.10 12.40
N GLY A 443 4.74 34.53 12.15
CA GLY A 443 5.68 34.06 13.16
C GLY A 443 5.38 32.69 13.74
N ASN A 444 4.45 31.92 13.15
CA ASN A 444 4.16 30.54 13.56
C ASN A 444 5.28 29.59 13.13
N PHE A 445 6.04 29.93 12.07
CA PHE A 445 7.09 29.08 11.56
C PHE A 445 8.14 28.74 12.62
N GLU A 446 8.68 29.71 13.32
CA GLU A 446 9.71 29.49 14.33
C GLU A 446 9.19 28.88 15.64
N ASN A 447 7.87 28.93 15.87
CA ASN A 447 7.32 28.49 17.15
C ASN A 447 6.67 27.10 17.10
N TYR A 448 6.09 26.74 15.95
CA TYR A 448 5.21 25.57 15.87
C TYR A 448 5.50 24.63 14.71
N VAL A 449 6.29 25.05 13.72
CA VAL A 449 6.55 24.23 12.55
C VAL A 449 7.69 23.24 12.82
N HIS A 450 7.45 21.98 12.57
CA HIS A 450 8.42 20.90 12.64
C HIS A 450 8.43 20.15 11.31
N ILE A 451 9.39 19.25 11.13
CA ILE A 451 9.40 18.32 9.99
C ILE A 451 8.66 17.05 10.42
N ALA A 452 7.59 16.73 9.71
CA ALA A 452 6.87 15.48 9.92
C ALA A 452 7.77 14.29 9.56
N PRO A 453 7.75 13.20 10.32
CA PRO A 453 8.51 12.00 9.97
C PRO A 453 8.00 11.38 8.67
N ASN A 454 8.87 10.65 8.00
CA ASN A 454 8.50 9.79 6.89
C ASN A 454 7.55 8.68 7.38
N VAL A 455 6.70 8.21 6.46
CA VAL A 455 5.78 7.09 6.73
C VAL A 455 6.17 5.87 5.91
N THR A 456 5.46 4.77 6.09
CA THR A 456 5.80 3.49 5.46
C THR A 456 5.42 3.39 3.99
N ASN A 457 4.52 4.23 3.47
CA ASN A 457 4.12 4.18 2.06
C ASN A 457 5.24 4.57 1.10
N ILE A 458 5.15 4.12 -0.13
CA ILE A 458 6.07 4.44 -1.22
C ILE A 458 5.32 4.86 -2.48
N PHE A 459 5.78 5.90 -3.14
CA PHE A 459 5.33 6.33 -4.47
C PHE A 459 6.39 5.96 -5.50
N MET A 460 5.97 5.20 -6.53
CA MET A 460 6.85 4.69 -7.58
C MET A 460 6.50 5.33 -8.92
N MET A 461 7.52 5.65 -9.73
CA MET A 461 7.34 5.95 -11.14
C MET A 461 7.36 4.64 -11.93
N TRP A 462 6.23 4.26 -12.50
CA TRP A 462 6.06 3.02 -13.28
C TRP A 462 6.28 3.25 -14.76
N PHE A 463 6.75 2.22 -15.46
CA PHE A 463 6.95 2.18 -16.88
C PHE A 463 6.00 1.17 -17.52
N ASN A 464 5.18 1.62 -18.50
CA ASN A 464 4.17 0.77 -19.14
C ASN A 464 4.78 0.04 -20.34
N GLU A 465 5.10 -1.22 -20.16
CA GLU A 465 5.75 -2.07 -21.16
C GLU A 465 4.79 -2.59 -22.25
N ASN A 466 3.48 -2.50 -21.99
CA ASN A 466 2.45 -3.03 -22.89
C ASN A 466 1.28 -2.08 -23.12
N ARG A 467 1.55 -0.79 -23.27
CA ARG A 467 0.51 0.20 -23.49
C ARG A 467 -0.37 -0.11 -24.69
N GLN A 468 -1.69 -0.24 -24.48
CA GLN A 468 -2.66 -0.60 -25.51
C GLN A 468 -3.61 0.55 -25.87
N VAL A 469 -3.81 1.54 -24.96
CA VAL A 469 -4.68 2.70 -25.18
C VAL A 469 -3.87 4.00 -25.23
N TYR A 470 -4.36 4.94 -26.03
CA TYR A 470 -3.72 6.23 -26.26
C TYR A 470 -4.70 7.40 -26.05
N ALA A 471 -5.74 7.13 -25.33
CA ALA A 471 -6.71 8.05 -24.75
C ALA A 471 -7.38 7.34 -23.56
N ASN A 472 -7.87 8.09 -22.58
CA ASN A 472 -8.53 7.52 -21.39
C ASN A 472 -9.75 6.67 -21.76
N VAL A 473 -10.00 5.67 -20.97
CA VAL A 473 -11.21 4.83 -21.01
C VAL A 473 -12.01 5.12 -19.73
N PRO A 474 -13.34 5.41 -19.82
CA PRO A 474 -14.18 5.43 -21.01
C PRO A 474 -14.37 6.81 -21.70
N ASP A 475 -13.86 7.91 -21.13
CA ASP A 475 -14.23 9.27 -21.52
C ASP A 475 -13.53 9.79 -22.80
N GLY A 476 -12.42 9.16 -23.20
CA GLY A 476 -11.65 9.54 -24.39
C GLY A 476 -10.81 10.80 -24.21
N ALA A 477 -10.57 11.26 -22.97
CA ALA A 477 -9.71 12.38 -22.63
C ALA A 477 -8.22 12.01 -22.73
N CYS A 478 -7.31 12.92 -22.41
CA CYS A 478 -5.85 12.74 -22.34
C CYS A 478 -5.27 12.02 -23.58
N VAL A 479 -5.58 12.54 -24.77
CA VAL A 479 -5.24 11.90 -26.05
C VAL A 479 -3.76 12.05 -26.39
N SER A 480 -3.08 10.93 -26.63
CA SER A 480 -1.71 10.91 -27.14
C SER A 480 -1.59 11.46 -28.56
N SER A 481 -0.53 12.20 -28.82
CA SER A 481 -0.20 12.71 -30.15
C SER A 481 0.77 11.83 -30.95
N LYS A 482 1.17 10.67 -30.43
CA LYS A 482 2.13 9.74 -31.06
C LYS A 482 1.64 9.21 -32.38
N THR A 483 2.55 9.10 -33.35
CA THR A 483 2.36 8.30 -34.55
C THR A 483 2.43 6.82 -34.25
N GLU A 484 1.94 5.96 -35.15
CA GLU A 484 2.03 4.50 -35.00
C GLU A 484 3.47 4.01 -34.83
N GLU A 485 4.41 4.59 -35.60
CA GLU A 485 5.83 4.28 -35.49
C GLU A 485 6.39 4.66 -34.11
N GLN A 486 6.01 5.83 -33.54
CA GLN A 486 6.43 6.25 -32.21
C GLN A 486 5.85 5.35 -31.12
N LYS A 487 4.62 4.84 -31.28
CA LYS A 487 4.02 3.87 -30.36
C LYS A 487 4.79 2.56 -30.33
N GLU A 488 5.17 2.05 -31.52
CA GLU A 488 5.95 0.82 -31.64
C GLU A 488 7.35 0.99 -31.04
N VAL A 489 8.06 2.06 -31.38
CA VAL A 489 9.41 2.32 -30.86
C VAL A 489 9.41 2.51 -29.34
N SER A 490 8.44 3.24 -28.77
CA SER A 490 8.38 3.42 -27.33
C SER A 490 8.04 2.12 -26.59
N ARG A 491 7.17 1.26 -27.15
CA ARG A 491 6.89 -0.06 -26.59
C ARG A 491 8.13 -0.96 -26.60
N ALA A 492 8.85 -1.00 -27.73
CA ALA A 492 10.10 -1.75 -27.83
C ALA A 492 11.15 -1.27 -26.81
N ALA A 493 11.27 0.06 -26.66
CA ALA A 493 12.18 0.66 -25.69
C ALA A 493 11.80 0.33 -24.24
N LEU A 494 10.51 0.43 -23.88
CA LEU A 494 10.06 0.16 -22.52
C LEU A 494 10.17 -1.33 -22.14
N GLN A 495 10.14 -2.26 -23.08
CA GLN A 495 10.44 -3.67 -22.84
C GLN A 495 11.94 -3.97 -22.66
N ASN A 496 12.81 -2.99 -22.94
CA ASN A 496 14.25 -3.12 -22.79
C ASN A 496 14.71 -2.69 -21.39
N GLN A 497 15.36 -3.58 -20.64
CA GLN A 497 15.82 -3.31 -19.27
C GLN A 497 16.81 -2.14 -19.19
N HIS A 498 17.80 -2.08 -20.10
CA HIS A 498 18.77 -0.99 -20.15
C HIS A 498 18.07 0.36 -20.35
N PHE A 499 17.01 0.40 -21.16
CA PHE A 499 16.24 1.62 -21.37
C PHE A 499 15.48 2.05 -20.11
N ARG A 500 14.86 1.12 -19.38
CA ARG A 500 14.16 1.41 -18.13
C ARG A 500 15.13 1.90 -17.05
N LEU A 501 16.29 1.27 -16.92
CA LEU A 501 17.35 1.73 -16.01
C LEU A 501 17.89 3.12 -16.41
N ALA A 502 18.08 3.39 -17.71
CA ALA A 502 18.45 4.72 -18.20
C ALA A 502 17.43 5.78 -17.79
N LEU A 503 16.13 5.48 -17.89
CA LEU A 503 15.06 6.36 -17.39
C LEU A 503 15.16 6.56 -15.88
N GLY A 504 15.29 5.50 -15.09
CA GLY A 504 15.40 5.58 -13.64
C GLY A 504 16.56 6.47 -13.18
N TYR A 505 17.76 6.28 -13.78
CA TYR A 505 18.94 7.11 -13.47
C TYR A 505 18.85 8.54 -13.98
N SER A 506 17.95 8.86 -14.92
CA SER A 506 17.77 10.20 -15.48
C SER A 506 16.83 11.10 -14.70
N ILE A 507 16.05 10.56 -13.76
CA ILE A 507 15.05 11.28 -12.97
C ILE A 507 15.72 11.97 -11.78
N ASP A 508 15.88 13.29 -11.84
CA ASP A 508 16.28 14.12 -10.69
C ASP A 508 15.10 14.26 -9.71
N ARG A 509 14.97 13.25 -8.82
CA ARG A 509 13.89 13.16 -7.84
C ARG A 509 13.92 14.32 -6.84
N ALA A 510 15.10 14.79 -6.45
CA ALA A 510 15.25 15.92 -5.55
C ALA A 510 14.69 17.20 -6.18
N SER A 511 15.02 17.48 -7.44
CA SER A 511 14.45 18.63 -8.16
C SER A 511 12.92 18.49 -8.37
N TYR A 512 12.41 17.28 -8.56
CA TYR A 512 10.98 16.99 -8.63
C TYR A 512 10.28 17.31 -7.31
N ILE A 513 10.80 16.82 -6.18
CA ILE A 513 10.25 17.03 -4.85
C ILE A 513 10.39 18.49 -4.39
N SER A 514 11.43 19.20 -4.82
CA SER A 514 11.60 20.62 -4.46
C SER A 514 10.41 21.50 -4.90
N GLN A 515 9.64 21.05 -5.90
CA GLN A 515 8.46 21.78 -6.39
C GLN A 515 7.30 21.76 -5.38
N SER A 516 7.23 20.75 -4.53
CA SER A 516 6.20 20.64 -3.49
C SER A 516 6.70 20.99 -2.09
N LEU A 517 7.92 20.56 -1.72
CA LEU A 517 8.45 20.74 -0.36
C LEU A 517 9.52 21.84 -0.24
N GLY A 518 9.92 22.46 -1.36
CA GLY A 518 10.99 23.46 -1.39
C GLY A 518 12.41 22.86 -1.39
N GLU A 519 13.40 23.73 -1.58
CA GLU A 519 14.82 23.31 -1.71
C GLU A 519 15.39 22.72 -0.42
N ASP A 520 14.90 23.17 0.75
CA ASP A 520 15.44 22.76 2.05
C ASP A 520 15.09 21.31 2.39
N LEU A 521 13.94 20.80 1.92
CA LEU A 521 13.41 19.47 2.24
C LEU A 521 13.46 18.48 1.07
N LYS A 522 14.05 18.83 -0.05
CA LYS A 522 14.00 18.07 -1.31
C LYS A 522 14.57 16.63 -1.25
N TYR A 523 15.33 16.30 -0.22
CA TYR A 523 15.86 14.95 -0.01
C TYR A 523 15.11 14.18 1.07
N VAL A 524 14.45 14.85 2.03
CA VAL A 524 13.97 14.24 3.29
C VAL A 524 13.03 13.06 3.04
N CYS A 525 12.10 13.19 2.08
CA CYS A 525 11.15 12.14 1.76
C CYS A 525 11.57 11.23 0.60
N LEU A 526 12.77 11.42 0.00
CA LEU A 526 13.23 10.50 -1.04
C LEU A 526 13.45 9.11 -0.45
N ARG A 527 12.79 8.12 -1.01
CA ARG A 527 12.98 6.70 -0.68
C ARG A 527 13.66 5.99 -1.84
N ASN A 528 14.60 5.08 -1.52
CA ASN A 528 15.44 4.41 -2.52
C ASN A 528 15.10 2.94 -2.70
N SER A 529 14.21 2.39 -1.89
CA SER A 529 13.72 1.01 -1.90
C SER A 529 12.20 0.99 -2.10
N TYR A 530 11.63 -0.17 -2.35
CA TYR A 530 10.18 -0.37 -2.44
C TYR A 530 9.58 -0.63 -1.05
N VAL A 531 10.14 -1.60 -0.33
CA VAL A 531 9.89 -1.80 1.10
C VAL A 531 10.75 -0.81 1.88
N PRO A 532 10.25 -0.12 2.93
CA PRO A 532 11.11 0.67 3.80
C PRO A 532 12.26 -0.18 4.33
N GLY A 533 13.51 0.29 4.20
CA GLY A 533 14.66 -0.54 4.55
C GLY A 533 14.76 -0.92 6.03
N ASP A 534 14.10 -0.16 6.91
CA ASP A 534 13.97 -0.39 8.35
C ASP A 534 12.65 -1.07 8.75
N PHE A 535 11.87 -1.58 7.78
CA PHE A 535 10.56 -2.18 8.00
C PHE A 535 10.62 -3.42 8.90
N VAL A 536 11.60 -4.30 8.66
CA VAL A 536 11.91 -5.44 9.51
C VAL A 536 13.42 -5.56 9.73
N SER A 537 13.82 -6.20 10.82
CA SER A 537 15.21 -6.59 11.09
C SER A 537 15.26 -8.06 11.52
N LEU A 538 16.34 -8.75 11.15
CA LEU A 538 16.50 -10.17 11.46
C LEU A 538 16.46 -10.43 12.96
N GLU A 539 15.73 -11.45 13.38
CA GLU A 539 15.63 -11.88 14.79
C GLU A 539 16.77 -12.84 15.18
N GLU A 540 17.41 -13.48 14.18
CA GLU A 540 18.49 -14.44 14.36
C GLU A 540 19.50 -14.34 13.20
N ASP A 541 20.69 -14.95 13.38
CA ASP A 541 21.71 -15.03 12.33
C ASP A 541 21.22 -15.91 11.17
N VAL A 542 21.30 -15.40 9.95
CA VAL A 542 20.85 -16.10 8.72
C VAL A 542 21.99 -16.15 7.72
N THR A 543 22.14 -17.29 7.03
CA THR A 543 23.07 -17.43 5.91
C THR A 543 22.31 -17.74 4.64
N ILE A 544 22.32 -16.82 3.68
CA ILE A 544 21.69 -16.98 2.37
C ILE A 544 22.70 -16.84 1.25
N ASP A 545 22.35 -17.27 0.06
CA ASP A 545 23.16 -17.04 -1.14
C ASP A 545 22.97 -15.63 -1.68
N ILE A 546 24.06 -14.91 -1.87
CA ILE A 546 24.10 -13.59 -2.50
C ILE A 546 24.95 -13.71 -3.76
N ASN A 547 24.31 -13.76 -4.91
CA ASN A 547 24.93 -13.91 -6.22
C ASN A 547 25.96 -15.07 -6.26
N GLY A 548 25.54 -16.29 -5.88
CA GLY A 548 26.38 -17.49 -5.86
C GLY A 548 27.40 -17.56 -4.71
N THR A 549 27.31 -16.65 -3.72
CA THR A 549 28.21 -16.62 -2.57
C THR A 549 27.42 -16.64 -1.26
N PRO A 550 27.60 -17.67 -0.39
CA PRO A 550 26.98 -17.66 0.93
C PRO A 550 27.43 -16.45 1.76
N MET A 551 26.50 -15.65 2.24
CA MET A 551 26.73 -14.50 3.12
C MET A 551 25.90 -14.66 4.39
N THR A 552 26.51 -14.37 5.55
CA THR A 552 25.83 -14.41 6.84
C THR A 552 25.49 -13.01 7.28
N PHE A 553 24.23 -12.79 7.63
CA PHE A 553 23.70 -11.58 8.23
C PHE A 553 23.39 -11.89 9.71
N GLU A 554 23.85 -11.05 10.61
CA GLU A 554 23.66 -11.23 12.05
C GLU A 554 22.25 -10.78 12.47
N ALA A 555 21.76 -11.28 13.61
CA ALA A 555 20.54 -10.79 14.23
C ALA A 555 20.60 -9.26 14.42
N GLY A 556 19.52 -8.56 14.08
CA GLY A 556 19.44 -7.10 14.08
C GLY A 556 19.83 -6.44 12.75
N THR A 557 20.30 -7.19 11.74
CA THR A 557 20.51 -6.65 10.38
C THR A 557 19.18 -6.19 9.80
N PHE A 558 19.12 -4.97 9.29
CA PHE A 558 17.94 -4.42 8.66
C PHE A 558 17.72 -4.98 7.25
N TYR A 559 16.47 -5.06 6.86
CA TYR A 559 16.05 -5.51 5.54
C TYR A 559 16.77 -4.78 4.39
N GLY A 560 16.88 -3.45 4.46
CA GLY A 560 17.54 -2.62 3.45
C GLY A 560 19.05 -2.90 3.29
N GLU A 561 19.74 -3.37 4.33
CA GLU A 561 21.15 -3.79 4.25
C GLU A 561 21.31 -5.01 3.34
N ILE A 562 20.34 -5.94 3.42
CA ILE A 562 20.35 -7.17 2.62
C ILE A 562 20.02 -6.85 1.15
N VAL A 563 19.00 -5.98 0.91
CA VAL A 563 18.72 -5.46 -0.44
C VAL A 563 19.96 -4.83 -1.05
N GLN A 564 20.67 -3.96 -0.29
CA GLN A 564 21.88 -3.31 -0.78
C GLN A 564 23.02 -4.31 -1.04
N ALA A 565 23.14 -5.35 -0.22
CA ALA A 565 24.16 -6.39 -0.42
C ALA A 565 23.93 -7.13 -1.74
N GLN A 566 22.68 -7.49 -2.07
CA GLN A 566 22.33 -8.14 -3.33
C GLN A 566 22.59 -7.21 -4.52
N VAL A 567 22.04 -5.98 -4.51
CA VAL A 567 22.26 -4.97 -5.57
C VAL A 567 23.74 -4.76 -5.86
N THR A 568 24.56 -4.69 -4.79
CA THR A 568 26.02 -4.51 -4.94
C THR A 568 26.70 -5.74 -5.54
N ALA A 569 26.29 -6.94 -5.13
CA ALA A 569 26.85 -8.20 -5.64
C ALA A 569 26.53 -8.43 -7.12
N ASP A 570 25.36 -7.96 -7.57
CA ASP A 570 24.93 -8.03 -8.97
C ASP A 570 25.53 -6.91 -9.84
N GLY A 571 26.24 -5.96 -9.20
CA GLY A 571 27.03 -4.93 -9.88
C GLY A 571 26.22 -3.69 -10.31
N TYR A 572 25.01 -3.50 -9.77
CA TYR A 572 24.23 -2.29 -10.04
C TYR A 572 24.76 -1.09 -9.24
N PRO A 573 24.76 0.11 -9.83
CA PRO A 573 25.40 1.28 -9.23
C PRO A 573 24.48 2.09 -8.29
N PHE A 574 23.18 1.80 -8.22
CA PHE A 574 22.26 2.55 -7.36
C PHE A 574 22.40 2.14 -5.88
N LYS A 575 22.12 3.08 -4.99
CA LYS A 575 22.20 2.92 -3.55
C LYS A 575 20.80 2.92 -2.94
N VAL A 576 20.45 1.87 -2.18
CA VAL A 576 19.14 1.72 -1.54
C VAL A 576 19.18 1.90 -0.03
N TRP A 577 20.36 1.79 0.59
CA TRP A 577 20.53 1.84 2.04
C TRP A 577 21.71 2.75 2.44
N ASP A 578 21.53 3.50 3.51
CA ASP A 578 22.57 4.30 4.13
C ASP A 578 22.91 3.76 5.52
N GLU A 579 24.16 3.29 5.69
CA GLU A 579 24.65 2.69 6.93
C GLU A 579 24.81 3.69 8.08
N GLU A 580 24.94 5.00 7.80
CA GLU A 580 25.12 6.01 8.84
C GLU A 580 23.78 6.41 9.47
N THR A 581 22.73 6.47 8.65
CA THR A 581 21.38 6.83 9.09
C THR A 581 20.50 5.62 9.37
N HIS A 582 20.94 4.42 9.00
CA HIS A 582 20.14 3.18 9.05
C HIS A 582 18.79 3.36 8.37
N SER A 583 18.81 3.87 7.13
CA SER A 583 17.57 4.20 6.41
C SER A 583 17.74 4.03 4.90
N SER A 584 16.64 3.76 4.22
CA SER A 584 16.50 3.87 2.76
C SER A 584 16.04 5.27 2.31
N ASP A 585 15.82 6.19 3.26
CA ASP A 585 15.28 7.53 3.03
C ASP A 585 16.33 8.62 3.22
N GLY A 586 15.99 9.84 2.74
CA GLY A 586 16.76 11.04 3.06
C GLY A 586 17.94 11.35 2.14
N PHE A 587 18.16 10.54 1.11
CA PHE A 587 19.21 10.73 0.09
C PHE A 587 18.71 10.33 -1.30
N ASP A 588 19.42 10.75 -2.35
CA ASP A 588 19.17 10.27 -3.71
C ASP A 588 20.20 9.23 -4.12
N GLY A 589 19.81 7.96 -4.11
CA GLY A 589 20.66 6.83 -4.49
C GLY A 589 20.54 6.43 -5.97
N TRP A 590 19.62 7.06 -6.72
CA TRP A 590 19.34 6.66 -8.11
C TRP A 590 19.85 7.65 -9.16
N TYR A 591 19.61 8.95 -8.99
CA TYR A 591 19.95 9.94 -10.00
C TYR A 591 21.45 9.96 -10.35
N ASN A 592 21.77 9.60 -11.58
CA ASN A 592 23.15 9.60 -12.09
C ASN A 592 23.18 9.68 -13.61
N VAL A 593 23.52 10.84 -14.14
CA VAL A 593 23.54 11.11 -15.59
C VAL A 593 24.55 10.23 -16.34
N GLU A 594 25.68 9.88 -15.73
CA GLU A 594 26.70 9.03 -16.36
C GLU A 594 26.18 7.59 -16.53
N ASN A 595 25.55 7.05 -15.48
CA ASN A 595 24.91 5.74 -15.54
C ASN A 595 23.73 5.75 -16.55
N ALA A 596 22.89 6.80 -16.52
CA ALA A 596 21.78 6.95 -17.46
C ALA A 596 22.24 6.90 -18.92
N MET A 597 23.33 7.59 -19.25
CA MET A 597 23.91 7.58 -20.60
C MET A 597 24.50 6.23 -20.97
N SER A 598 25.19 5.57 -20.03
CA SER A 598 25.78 4.24 -20.27
C SER A 598 24.70 3.19 -20.58
N GLU A 599 23.62 3.18 -19.81
CA GLU A 599 22.48 2.29 -20.05
C GLU A 599 21.75 2.64 -21.35
N LEU A 600 21.59 3.93 -21.66
CA LEU A 600 20.98 4.36 -22.92
C LEU A 600 21.78 3.90 -24.14
N GLU A 601 23.12 3.94 -24.08
CA GLU A 601 23.98 3.47 -25.18
C GLU A 601 23.76 1.98 -25.47
N LEU A 602 23.60 1.15 -24.44
CA LEU A 602 23.27 -0.27 -24.57
C LEU A 602 21.87 -0.46 -25.15
N ALA A 603 20.87 0.21 -24.60
CA ALA A 603 19.48 0.15 -25.09
C ALA A 603 19.38 0.55 -26.58
N VAL A 604 20.04 1.64 -26.97
CA VAL A 604 20.04 2.10 -28.38
C VAL A 604 20.68 1.08 -29.28
N ALA A 605 21.77 0.42 -28.88
CA ALA A 605 22.41 -0.62 -29.66
C ALA A 605 21.46 -1.82 -29.89
N GLU A 606 20.78 -2.27 -28.86
CA GLU A 606 19.81 -3.38 -28.96
C GLU A 606 18.57 -3.01 -29.79
N LEU A 607 18.05 -1.79 -29.64
CA LEU A 607 16.95 -1.28 -30.47
C LEU A 607 17.35 -1.19 -31.97
N GLN A 608 18.60 -0.84 -32.26
CA GLN A 608 19.13 -0.84 -33.62
C GLN A 608 19.24 -2.25 -34.22
N GLU A 609 19.59 -3.25 -33.40
CA GLU A 609 19.58 -4.66 -33.83
C GLU A 609 18.17 -5.15 -34.16
N MET A 610 17.14 -4.61 -33.44
CA MET A 610 15.74 -4.84 -33.76
C MET A 610 15.24 -4.08 -34.98
N GLY A 611 16.06 -3.16 -35.55
CA GLY A 611 15.76 -2.40 -36.75
C GLY A 611 15.19 -1.00 -36.51
N TYR A 612 15.18 -0.52 -35.27
CA TYR A 612 14.74 0.84 -34.94
C TYR A 612 15.91 1.84 -35.03
N GLU A 613 15.72 2.92 -35.79
CA GLU A 613 16.68 4.01 -35.83
C GLU A 613 16.34 5.04 -34.77
N VAL A 614 17.11 5.07 -33.67
CA VAL A 614 16.91 5.95 -32.50
C VAL A 614 18.10 6.90 -32.40
N SER A 615 17.82 8.20 -32.28
CA SER A 615 18.83 9.26 -32.10
C SER A 615 18.16 10.55 -31.61
N ALA A 616 18.93 11.60 -31.32
CA ALA A 616 18.36 12.92 -31.00
C ALA A 616 17.57 13.56 -32.16
N GLU A 617 17.83 13.18 -33.40
CA GLU A 617 17.03 13.61 -34.59
C GLU A 617 15.77 12.75 -34.77
N ASN A 618 15.76 11.52 -34.25
CA ASN A 618 14.61 10.60 -34.23
C ASN A 618 14.41 10.01 -32.84
N PRO A 619 13.91 10.81 -31.89
CA PRO A 619 13.87 10.41 -30.50
C PRO A 619 12.76 9.40 -30.16
N ILE A 620 12.95 8.64 -29.09
CA ILE A 620 11.89 7.90 -28.41
C ILE A 620 10.98 8.91 -27.73
N VAL A 621 9.68 8.86 -28.02
CA VAL A 621 8.68 9.76 -27.45
C VAL A 621 7.89 9.04 -26.38
N LEU A 622 7.93 9.53 -25.15
CA LEU A 622 7.20 8.96 -24.02
C LEU A 622 6.11 9.93 -23.56
N ASP A 623 4.90 9.43 -23.35
CA ASP A 623 3.78 10.20 -22.83
C ASP A 623 3.73 10.15 -21.30
N TYR A 624 3.58 11.33 -20.69
CA TYR A 624 3.38 11.51 -19.26
C TYR A 624 2.11 12.35 -19.00
N PRO A 625 1.01 11.75 -18.58
CA PRO A 625 -0.20 12.48 -18.16
C PRO A 625 0.03 13.13 -16.79
N TYR A 626 -0.42 14.38 -16.65
CA TYR A 626 -0.27 15.12 -15.40
C TYR A 626 -1.48 16.04 -15.12
N SER A 627 -1.66 16.39 -13.86
CA SER A 627 -2.75 17.25 -13.38
C SER A 627 -2.51 18.73 -13.75
N ALA A 628 -2.93 19.16 -14.94
CA ALA A 628 -2.71 20.52 -15.44
C ALA A 628 -3.49 21.60 -14.63
N TYR A 629 -4.48 21.19 -13.85
CA TYR A 629 -5.24 22.05 -12.95
C TYR A 629 -4.50 22.35 -11.63
N ASN A 630 -3.37 21.70 -11.37
CA ASN A 630 -2.53 21.86 -10.19
C ASN A 630 -1.17 22.46 -10.60
N GLU A 631 -0.79 23.60 -10.00
CA GLU A 631 0.45 24.31 -10.34
C GLU A 631 1.69 23.51 -9.96
N THR A 632 1.69 22.89 -8.77
CA THR A 632 2.81 22.03 -8.32
C THR A 632 3.02 20.85 -9.25
N ALA A 633 1.95 20.13 -9.61
CA ALA A 633 2.02 19.02 -10.56
C ALA A 633 2.50 19.46 -11.95
N THR A 634 2.11 20.67 -12.40
CA THR A 634 2.60 21.25 -13.65
C THR A 634 4.11 21.52 -13.57
N ASN A 635 4.60 22.11 -12.48
CA ASN A 635 6.02 22.36 -12.29
C ASN A 635 6.81 21.05 -12.20
N GLN A 636 6.31 20.06 -11.48
CA GLN A 636 6.89 18.72 -11.39
C GLN A 636 6.99 18.04 -12.76
N ALA A 637 5.94 18.12 -13.58
CA ALA A 637 5.95 17.57 -14.94
C ALA A 637 7.01 18.24 -15.83
N VAL A 638 7.18 19.56 -15.73
CA VAL A 638 8.21 20.30 -16.46
C VAL A 638 9.61 19.92 -15.99
N VAL A 639 9.83 19.77 -14.69
CA VAL A 639 11.11 19.31 -14.12
C VAL A 639 11.43 17.90 -14.62
N LEU A 640 10.48 16.97 -14.54
CA LEU A 640 10.64 15.60 -15.01
C LEU A 640 11.03 15.55 -16.49
N LYS A 641 10.32 16.33 -17.32
CA LYS A 641 10.64 16.46 -18.74
C LYS A 641 12.06 16.97 -18.95
N THR A 642 12.43 18.02 -18.25
CA THR A 642 13.73 18.67 -18.43
C THR A 642 14.88 17.76 -18.04
N CYS A 643 14.80 17.11 -16.85
CA CYS A 643 15.88 16.24 -16.37
C CYS A 643 16.07 15.01 -17.28
N ILE A 644 14.99 14.36 -17.70
CA ILE A 644 15.07 13.20 -18.60
C ILE A 644 15.67 13.59 -19.96
N GLU A 645 15.16 14.65 -20.59
CA GLU A 645 15.63 15.09 -21.91
C GLU A 645 17.09 15.55 -21.90
N GLU A 646 17.51 16.26 -20.85
CA GLU A 646 18.90 16.71 -20.71
C GLU A 646 19.85 15.55 -20.37
N ALA A 647 19.48 14.69 -19.42
CA ALA A 647 20.30 13.56 -19.01
C ALA A 647 20.50 12.55 -20.16
N LEU A 648 19.50 12.35 -21.01
CA LEU A 648 19.52 11.39 -22.11
C LEU A 648 19.84 12.06 -23.47
N GLY A 649 20.41 13.29 -23.45
CA GLY A 649 20.94 13.97 -24.62
C GLY A 649 19.93 14.20 -25.77
N GLY A 650 18.63 14.30 -25.44
CA GLY A 650 17.55 14.47 -26.40
C GLY A 650 17.19 13.22 -27.21
N VAL A 651 17.77 12.06 -26.91
CA VAL A 651 17.41 10.78 -27.53
C VAL A 651 16.04 10.30 -27.03
N VAL A 652 15.64 10.76 -25.85
CA VAL A 652 14.30 10.58 -25.27
C VAL A 652 13.63 11.94 -25.15
N VAL A 653 12.36 12.01 -25.50
CA VAL A 653 11.53 13.22 -25.38
C VAL A 653 10.26 12.88 -24.61
N LEU A 654 9.98 13.65 -23.56
CA LEU A 654 8.77 13.49 -22.77
C LEU A 654 7.64 14.38 -23.32
N SER A 655 6.56 13.74 -23.77
CA SER A 655 5.33 14.38 -24.23
C SER A 655 4.39 14.54 -23.04
N LEU A 656 4.22 15.77 -22.56
CA LEU A 656 3.31 16.07 -21.45
C LEU A 656 1.86 16.07 -21.92
N ILE A 657 1.01 15.23 -21.32
CA ILE A 657 -0.42 15.15 -21.62
C ILE A 657 -1.20 15.83 -20.48
N GLU A 658 -1.86 16.94 -20.81
CA GLU A 658 -2.64 17.70 -19.85
C GLU A 658 -3.96 16.99 -19.49
N CYS A 659 -4.16 16.65 -18.22
CA CYS A 659 -5.46 16.25 -17.65
C CYS A 659 -6.09 17.49 -17.01
N GLN A 660 -7.36 17.76 -17.36
CA GLN A 660 -8.03 19.02 -17.00
C GLN A 660 -8.66 19.00 -15.62
N ASP A 661 -8.92 17.81 -15.10
CA ASP A 661 -9.47 17.60 -13.76
C ASP A 661 -8.96 16.28 -13.14
N ALA A 662 -9.32 16.04 -11.87
CA ALA A 662 -8.90 14.86 -11.13
C ALA A 662 -9.41 13.55 -11.77
N THR A 663 -10.60 13.56 -12.34
CA THR A 663 -11.19 12.37 -12.97
C THR A 663 -10.40 11.96 -14.21
N GLU A 664 -10.06 12.92 -15.08
CA GLU A 664 -9.21 12.65 -16.24
C GLU A 664 -7.84 12.12 -15.85
N ASN A 665 -7.24 12.68 -14.79
CA ASN A 665 -5.95 12.24 -14.31
C ASN A 665 -6.01 10.81 -13.74
N LEU A 666 -6.97 10.53 -12.86
CA LEU A 666 -7.15 9.20 -12.28
C LEU A 666 -7.50 8.14 -13.34
N ASN A 667 -8.30 8.48 -14.35
CA ASN A 667 -8.64 7.57 -15.45
C ASN A 667 -7.43 7.23 -16.34
N ALA A 668 -6.39 8.06 -16.32
CA ALA A 668 -5.17 7.75 -17.07
C ALA A 668 -4.29 6.69 -16.38
N TRP A 669 -4.31 6.62 -15.05
CA TRP A 669 -3.29 5.84 -14.33
C TRP A 669 -3.78 5.09 -13.07
N PHE A 670 -5.04 5.20 -12.67
CA PHE A 670 -5.54 4.55 -11.43
C PHE A 670 -6.90 3.87 -11.61
N ASN A 671 -7.94 4.58 -12.06
CA ASN A 671 -9.31 4.06 -12.21
C ASN A 671 -9.43 3.15 -13.44
N THR A 672 -8.69 2.05 -13.47
CA THR A 672 -8.67 1.10 -14.59
C THR A 672 -9.06 -0.28 -14.11
N ASN A 673 -9.73 -1.05 -14.99
CA ASN A 673 -10.15 -2.43 -14.67
C ASN A 673 -9.06 -3.46 -15.02
N SER A 674 -8.05 -3.06 -15.81
CA SER A 674 -6.96 -3.93 -16.26
C SER A 674 -5.74 -3.11 -16.67
N GLY A 675 -4.58 -3.73 -16.72
CA GLY A 675 -3.35 -3.10 -17.23
C GLY A 675 -3.49 -2.53 -18.64
N ALA A 676 -4.33 -3.15 -19.49
CA ALA A 676 -4.58 -2.70 -20.85
C ALA A 676 -5.24 -1.32 -20.96
N GLU A 677 -5.82 -0.80 -19.89
CA GLU A 677 -6.52 0.49 -19.86
C GLU A 677 -5.65 1.66 -19.40
N TYR A 678 -4.44 1.42 -18.92
CA TYR A 678 -3.50 2.46 -18.48
C TYR A 678 -3.01 3.29 -19.67
N ASN A 679 -3.22 4.61 -19.59
CA ASN A 679 -2.94 5.57 -20.66
C ASN A 679 -1.69 6.41 -20.40
N TYR A 680 -0.54 5.77 -20.22
CA TYR A 680 0.76 6.43 -20.07
C TYR A 680 1.90 5.54 -20.58
N ASP A 681 3.07 6.11 -20.82
CA ASP A 681 4.32 5.37 -20.98
C ASP A 681 5.12 5.37 -19.67
N LEU A 682 5.09 6.50 -18.93
CA LEU A 682 5.55 6.57 -17.56
C LEU A 682 4.54 7.36 -16.73
N GLY A 683 4.36 6.94 -15.47
CA GLY A 683 3.33 7.53 -14.61
C GLY A 683 3.02 6.64 -13.41
N GLY A 684 1.77 6.71 -12.96
CA GLY A 684 1.24 5.79 -11.96
C GLY A 684 1.80 5.97 -10.55
N LEU A 685 2.12 7.21 -10.15
CA LEU A 685 2.57 7.58 -8.80
C LEU A 685 1.47 7.32 -7.76
N GLY A 686 1.10 6.05 -7.55
CA GLY A 686 0.19 5.64 -6.49
C GLY A 686 0.97 5.25 -5.24
N GLY A 687 0.53 5.69 -4.07
CA GLY A 687 1.10 5.26 -2.79
C GLY A 687 0.74 3.80 -2.51
N ILE A 688 1.72 3.01 -2.07
CA ILE A 688 1.55 1.65 -1.59
C ILE A 688 2.08 1.66 -0.16
N GLY A 689 1.29 1.17 0.78
CA GLY A 689 1.62 1.07 2.19
C GLY A 689 1.56 -0.38 2.69
N ALA A 690 2.00 -0.60 3.91
CA ALA A 690 1.92 -1.91 4.53
C ALA A 690 0.54 -2.16 5.12
N ASP A 691 -0.02 -3.34 4.90
CA ASP A 691 -1.25 -3.81 5.54
C ASP A 691 -0.95 -4.78 6.70
N PHE A 692 0.24 -5.41 6.71
CA PHE A 692 0.70 -6.31 7.77
C PHE A 692 2.24 -6.31 7.90
N GLY A 693 2.75 -6.94 8.96
CA GLY A 693 4.16 -6.85 9.38
C GLY A 693 5.13 -7.82 8.70
N ASP A 694 4.99 -8.04 7.39
CA ASP A 694 5.93 -8.83 6.59
C ASP A 694 6.19 -8.09 5.26
N PRO A 695 7.41 -8.12 4.71
CA PRO A 695 7.73 -7.50 3.41
C PRO A 695 6.84 -7.95 2.26
N GLU A 696 6.21 -9.11 2.36
CA GLU A 696 5.23 -9.61 1.40
C GLU A 696 4.12 -8.60 1.12
N THR A 697 3.68 -7.84 2.13
CA THR A 697 2.62 -6.82 2.00
C THR A 697 2.88 -5.79 0.89
N TYR A 698 4.13 -5.59 0.50
CA TYR A 698 4.53 -4.75 -0.63
C TYR A 698 4.76 -5.57 -1.90
N LEU A 699 5.31 -6.79 -1.75
CA LEU A 699 5.82 -7.57 -2.87
C LEU A 699 4.74 -8.41 -3.57
N ASP A 700 3.67 -8.78 -2.88
CA ASP A 700 2.57 -9.59 -3.43
C ASP A 700 1.85 -8.90 -4.59
N GLY A 701 1.67 -7.57 -4.53
CA GLY A 701 1.12 -6.77 -5.64
C GLY A 701 1.95 -6.81 -6.93
N LEU A 702 3.20 -7.31 -6.87
CA LEU A 702 4.10 -7.52 -8.02
C LEU A 702 3.90 -8.88 -8.70
N LEU A 703 3.03 -9.75 -8.17
CA LEU A 703 2.81 -11.09 -8.69
C LEU A 703 1.74 -11.11 -9.80
N PRO A 704 1.81 -12.07 -10.74
CA PRO A 704 0.85 -12.17 -11.84
C PRO A 704 -0.52 -12.75 -11.41
N TYR A 705 -0.76 -12.89 -10.12
CA TYR A 705 -1.99 -13.38 -9.50
C TYR A 705 -2.31 -12.55 -8.24
N GLY A 706 -3.35 -12.90 -7.53
CA GLY A 706 -3.84 -12.10 -6.42
C GLY A 706 -4.52 -10.81 -6.92
N ASP A 707 -4.31 -9.69 -6.27
CA ASP A 707 -4.87 -8.43 -6.71
C ASP A 707 -4.11 -7.83 -7.90
N GLY A 708 -2.81 -8.17 -8.07
CA GLY A 708 -1.96 -7.74 -9.18
C GLY A 708 -1.88 -6.21 -9.34
N PHE A 709 -2.14 -5.47 -8.27
CA PHE A 709 -2.31 -4.02 -8.31
C PHE A 709 -1.10 -3.30 -8.91
N ALA A 710 0.10 -3.65 -8.45
CA ALA A 710 1.32 -3.00 -8.91
C ALA A 710 1.69 -3.43 -10.33
N ILE A 711 1.54 -4.71 -10.65
CA ILE A 711 1.92 -5.25 -11.95
C ILE A 711 1.04 -4.74 -13.10
N ARG A 712 -0.24 -4.45 -12.84
CA ARG A 712 -1.11 -3.84 -13.84
C ARG A 712 -0.56 -2.50 -14.36
N LYS A 713 0.25 -1.81 -13.55
CA LYS A 713 0.90 -0.55 -13.93
C LYS A 713 1.94 -0.70 -15.05
N MET A 714 2.44 -1.93 -15.28
CA MET A 714 3.28 -2.27 -16.45
C MET A 714 2.47 -2.42 -17.75
N GLY A 715 1.14 -2.28 -17.72
CA GLY A 715 0.25 -2.44 -18.89
C GLY A 715 -0.15 -3.88 -19.18
N ILE A 716 0.02 -4.78 -18.22
CA ILE A 716 -0.29 -6.21 -18.31
C ILE A 716 -1.38 -6.60 -17.31
N TRP A 717 -2.17 -7.67 -17.59
CA TRP A 717 -3.36 -8.10 -16.83
C TRP A 717 -4.37 -6.97 -16.50
#